data_01835a0f00c8be02195dc061d692ddbc
#
_entry.id   01835a0f00c8be02195dc061d692ddbc
#
_cell.length_a   1.000
_cell.length_b   1.000
_cell.length_c   1.000
_cell.angle_alpha   90.00
_cell.angle_beta   90.00
_cell.angle_gamma   90.00
#
_symmetry.space_group_name_H-M   'P 1'
#
loop_
_entity.id
_entity.type
_entity.pdbx_description
1 polymer ?
#
loop_
_entity_poly.entity_id
_entity_poly.type
_entity_poly.pdbx_seq_one_letter_code
_entity_poly.pdbx_strand_id
1 'polypeptide(L)'
;MSGGRIAVVVVNFNSAELLRINLVAVHQQMTASTDPLLQDAAIVVVDNWHSDQARTEAQELCREQGWHCVPQDVNGGFGHGMNIGVSTARELGADLYLLLNPDAQIDAASVVELASVVDNDPMTLAGPVITRPDGTLWSDGHDLYLQDGNTLATRKRAAGETAVAPWLTGACLLISDALWRSVDGFAPDYFLYWEDVELSWRVRQLGGNVAVVRTAHAIHDEGATHRTHGRTGHSPTFIYYNVRNRLLFAARNLDRPGRARWARTSLPAARRMLLWSGRRAVLTNPRLIWAAARGTLAGLWMMRHHQVRRTHAPTTRPVRVLASFPEPRPTTNPYIVMLKDALQARDDVELHTFSWRRALTGRYDVFHAHWPEILVSGHSPLKTAVRQLFFVTMLAAFRARGTAIVRTVHNLELPQGISPKQEKLLRLFEARTELRIRVNDSTPIPNGPQATVPHGHYREWFDRYETRQSTSGRIAFVGLIRRYKAVDQLIKAFRETRDNPTATTLVVAGRPSTDQLATEMRTLAAGDDRITLNLRFLTDEELVSTVTGSELVVLPAPEMHNSGTVLMALSLGRPVLVPDNEVNRRLAEEVGTGWVNTFTGTLTGEHLDDALAACARRTPRPRLDARDWPHAAALHVAAYRNALRGDFPEDSDQTVTSVPVGVDKEPDAHTVKRTEGR
;
A
#
# COMPACT_ATOMS: atom_id res chain seq x y z
N MET A 1 -14.57 29.72 -15.84
CA MET A 1 -13.95 29.29 -14.58
C MET A 1 -14.84 28.21 -14.00
N SER A 2 -14.42 26.98 -14.02
CA SER A 2 -15.07 25.91 -13.25
C SER A 2 -14.87 26.27 -11.78
N GLY A 3 -15.91 26.32 -10.95
CA GLY A 3 -15.88 26.80 -9.56
C GLY A 3 -15.01 25.91 -8.66
N GLY A 4 -13.71 25.94 -8.87
CA GLY A 4 -12.73 25.25 -8.04
C GLY A 4 -12.63 25.87 -6.65
N ARG A 5 -12.50 25.07 -5.61
CA ARG A 5 -12.30 25.50 -4.24
C ARG A 5 -10.80 25.42 -3.87
N ILE A 6 -10.27 26.53 -3.37
CA ILE A 6 -8.86 26.58 -2.93
C ILE A 6 -8.71 26.29 -1.44
N ALA A 7 -7.63 25.62 -1.07
CA ALA A 7 -7.19 25.52 0.32
C ALA A 7 -5.75 25.98 0.46
N VAL A 8 -5.48 26.75 1.52
CA VAL A 8 -4.12 27.10 1.97
C VAL A 8 -3.67 26.03 2.97
N VAL A 9 -2.57 25.38 2.69
CA VAL A 9 -2.01 24.32 3.54
C VAL A 9 -0.68 24.79 4.11
N VAL A 10 -0.57 24.79 5.44
CA VAL A 10 0.63 25.23 6.17
C VAL A 10 1.07 24.17 7.17
N VAL A 11 2.36 23.88 7.22
CA VAL A 11 2.95 23.01 8.24
C VAL A 11 3.57 23.86 9.35
N ASN A 12 3.02 23.73 10.55
CA ASN A 12 3.54 24.39 11.75
C ASN A 12 4.54 23.47 12.47
N PHE A 13 5.70 24.03 12.82
CA PHE A 13 6.65 23.39 13.73
C PHE A 13 7.21 24.44 14.69
N ASN A 14 6.61 24.56 15.87
CA ASN A 14 6.97 25.55 16.88
C ASN A 14 7.01 27.00 16.32
N SER A 15 6.06 27.36 15.49
CA SER A 15 6.04 28.65 14.77
C SER A 15 4.67 29.36 14.84
N ALA A 16 3.92 29.16 15.94
CA ALA A 16 2.61 29.79 16.14
C ALA A 16 2.64 31.31 15.98
N GLU A 17 3.72 31.97 16.43
CA GLU A 17 3.88 33.39 16.26
C GLU A 17 4.03 33.79 14.79
N LEU A 18 4.73 33.02 13.98
CA LEU A 18 4.84 33.27 12.54
C LEU A 18 3.47 33.09 11.85
N LEU A 19 2.68 32.09 12.25
CA LEU A 19 1.30 31.92 11.76
C LEU A 19 0.45 33.16 12.12
N ARG A 20 0.60 33.70 13.33
CA ARG A 20 -0.13 34.88 13.78
C ARG A 20 0.23 36.13 12.96
N ILE A 21 1.50 36.30 12.58
CA ILE A 21 1.96 37.42 11.79
C ILE A 21 1.61 37.23 10.30
N ASN A 22 1.93 36.10 9.73
CA ASN A 22 1.91 35.89 8.27
C ASN A 22 0.59 35.30 7.78
N LEU A 23 0.14 34.17 8.36
CA LEU A 23 -1.03 33.45 7.85
C LEU A 23 -2.33 34.22 8.16
N VAL A 24 -2.41 34.91 9.31
CA VAL A 24 -3.56 35.79 9.62
C VAL A 24 -3.67 36.90 8.57
N ALA A 25 -2.54 37.53 8.18
CA ALA A 25 -2.55 38.57 7.14
C ALA A 25 -2.98 38.01 5.78
N VAL A 26 -2.50 36.84 5.40
CA VAL A 26 -2.94 36.15 4.16
C VAL A 26 -4.45 35.86 4.21
N HIS A 27 -4.95 35.26 5.29
CA HIS A 27 -6.37 34.95 5.47
C HIS A 27 -7.26 36.19 5.41
N GLN A 28 -6.86 37.29 6.08
CA GLN A 28 -7.61 38.54 6.04
C GLN A 28 -7.71 39.11 4.62
N GLN A 29 -6.61 39.10 3.84
CA GLN A 29 -6.62 39.55 2.45
C GLN A 29 -7.49 38.68 1.57
N MET A 30 -7.48 37.37 1.73
CA MET A 30 -8.32 36.44 0.97
C MET A 30 -9.79 36.66 1.30
N THR A 31 -10.15 36.81 2.57
CA THR A 31 -11.53 37.07 3.01
C THR A 31 -12.04 38.44 2.56
N ALA A 32 -11.17 39.44 2.48
CA ALA A 32 -11.51 40.79 1.99
C ALA A 32 -11.63 40.84 0.44
N SER A 33 -11.17 39.82 -0.26
CA SER A 33 -11.21 39.76 -1.73
C SER A 33 -12.64 39.58 -2.22
N THR A 34 -12.96 40.20 -3.35
CA THR A 34 -14.24 40.01 -4.07
C THR A 34 -14.19 38.84 -5.05
N ASP A 35 -13.02 38.20 -5.20
CA ASP A 35 -12.88 37.05 -6.09
C ASP A 35 -13.54 35.80 -5.49
N PRO A 36 -14.49 35.17 -6.21
CA PRO A 36 -15.23 34.01 -5.71
C PRO A 36 -14.35 32.84 -5.30
N LEU A 37 -13.19 32.65 -5.93
CA LEU A 37 -12.22 31.60 -5.59
C LEU A 37 -11.71 31.71 -4.15
N LEU A 38 -11.57 32.93 -3.64
CA LEU A 38 -10.95 33.20 -2.33
C LEU A 38 -11.97 33.31 -1.19
N GLN A 39 -13.25 33.55 -1.49
CA GLN A 39 -14.28 33.79 -0.47
C GLN A 39 -14.54 32.54 0.39
N ASP A 40 -14.48 31.33 -0.21
CA ASP A 40 -14.70 30.06 0.46
C ASP A 40 -13.38 29.27 0.68
N ALA A 41 -12.25 29.97 0.69
CA ALA A 41 -10.94 29.34 0.86
C ALA A 41 -10.80 28.68 2.24
N ALA A 42 -10.42 27.40 2.26
CA ALA A 42 -10.13 26.71 3.50
C ALA A 42 -8.67 26.97 3.95
N ILE A 43 -8.47 27.12 5.24
CA ILE A 43 -7.11 27.18 5.84
C ILE A 43 -6.89 25.89 6.64
N VAL A 44 -5.86 25.14 6.30
CA VAL A 44 -5.46 23.89 6.97
C VAL A 44 -4.06 24.06 7.56
N VAL A 45 -3.95 23.97 8.88
CA VAL A 45 -2.69 24.02 9.60
C VAL A 45 -2.37 22.65 10.16
N VAL A 46 -1.28 22.02 9.70
CA VAL A 46 -0.79 20.76 10.26
C VAL A 46 0.23 21.08 11.35
N ASP A 47 -0.10 20.76 12.59
CA ASP A 47 0.83 20.90 13.71
C ASP A 47 1.74 19.68 13.79
N ASN A 48 2.97 19.86 13.29
CA ASN A 48 3.98 18.83 13.17
C ASN A 48 4.78 18.73 14.48
N TRP A 49 4.25 18.07 15.44
CA TRP A 49 4.56 18.02 16.87
C TRP A 49 5.97 18.49 17.28
N HIS A 50 6.04 19.39 18.22
CA HIS A 50 7.29 19.84 18.87
C HIS A 50 7.23 19.68 20.39
N SER A 51 6.19 20.22 21.02
CA SER A 51 5.91 20.14 22.45
C SER A 51 4.43 20.38 22.71
N ASP A 52 3.94 19.96 23.86
CA ASP A 52 2.53 20.16 24.26
C ASP A 52 2.17 21.66 24.31
N GLN A 53 3.08 22.51 24.77
CA GLN A 53 2.86 23.96 24.80
C GLN A 53 2.71 24.51 23.37
N ALA A 54 3.63 24.19 22.45
CA ALA A 54 3.57 24.66 21.07
C ALA A 54 2.30 24.17 20.34
N ARG A 55 1.86 22.94 20.65
CA ARG A 55 0.59 22.39 20.15
C ARG A 55 -0.60 23.19 20.64
N THR A 56 -0.67 23.47 21.95
CA THR A 56 -1.77 24.24 22.55
C THR A 56 -1.85 25.63 21.91
N GLU A 57 -0.73 26.33 21.76
CA GLU A 57 -0.65 27.66 21.13
C GLU A 57 -1.15 27.61 19.66
N ALA A 58 -0.77 26.58 18.88
CA ALA A 58 -1.22 26.42 17.50
C ALA A 58 -2.72 26.11 17.41
N GLN A 59 -3.22 25.22 18.28
CA GLN A 59 -4.65 24.86 18.32
C GLN A 59 -5.53 26.04 18.77
N GLU A 60 -5.09 26.82 19.74
CA GLU A 60 -5.81 28.03 20.17
C GLU A 60 -5.88 29.04 19.04
N LEU A 61 -4.79 29.32 18.36
CA LEU A 61 -4.77 30.22 17.20
C LEU A 61 -5.70 29.73 16.08
N CYS A 62 -5.65 28.45 15.74
CA CYS A 62 -6.54 27.89 14.71
C CYS A 62 -8.01 28.03 15.10
N ARG A 63 -8.37 27.77 16.36
CA ARG A 63 -9.75 27.95 16.88
C ARG A 63 -10.18 29.43 16.84
N GLU A 64 -9.31 30.35 17.21
CA GLU A 64 -9.57 31.80 17.16
C GLU A 64 -9.85 32.28 15.73
N GLN A 65 -9.12 31.74 14.74
CA GLN A 65 -9.20 32.14 13.35
C GLN A 65 -10.20 31.31 12.51
N GLY A 66 -10.80 30.27 13.09
CA GLY A 66 -11.70 29.35 12.37
C GLY A 66 -10.97 28.42 11.38
N TRP A 67 -9.70 28.14 11.59
CA TRP A 67 -8.88 27.28 10.74
C TRP A 67 -9.00 25.80 11.13
N HIS A 68 -8.77 24.92 10.18
CA HIS A 68 -8.68 23.48 10.42
C HIS A 68 -7.28 23.13 10.95
N CYS A 69 -7.19 22.72 12.22
CA CYS A 69 -5.95 22.29 12.84
C CYS A 69 -5.85 20.76 12.83
N VAL A 70 -4.74 20.21 12.31
CA VAL A 70 -4.47 18.78 12.23
C VAL A 70 -3.23 18.44 13.07
N PRO A 71 -3.39 18.10 14.36
CA PRO A 71 -2.26 17.77 15.23
C PRO A 71 -1.65 16.42 14.87
N GLN A 72 -0.31 16.35 14.87
CA GLN A 72 0.46 15.13 14.68
C GLN A 72 1.14 14.69 15.97
N ASP A 73 1.22 13.39 16.25
CA ASP A 73 1.88 12.89 17.47
C ASP A 73 3.40 12.86 17.38
N VAL A 74 3.93 12.95 16.17
CA VAL A 74 5.37 12.99 15.90
C VAL A 74 5.68 13.98 14.79
N ASN A 75 6.91 14.51 14.77
CA ASN A 75 7.37 15.31 13.65
C ASN A 75 7.77 14.40 12.48
N GLY A 76 6.89 14.29 11.49
CA GLY A 76 7.12 13.51 10.25
C GLY A 76 7.97 14.24 9.19
N GLY A 77 8.32 15.51 9.41
CA GLY A 77 8.99 16.37 8.42
C GLY A 77 8.02 17.22 7.59
N PHE A 78 8.58 18.11 6.78
CA PHE A 78 7.79 19.09 6.02
C PHE A 78 6.87 18.44 4.99
N GLY A 79 7.42 17.58 4.11
CA GLY A 79 6.65 16.96 3.06
C GLY A 79 5.52 16.04 3.58
N HIS A 80 5.78 15.33 4.69
CA HIS A 80 4.76 14.50 5.34
C HIS A 80 3.61 15.35 5.88
N GLY A 81 3.93 16.45 6.58
CA GLY A 81 2.91 17.39 7.05
C GLY A 81 2.08 17.98 5.91
N MET A 82 2.71 18.37 4.79
CA MET A 82 1.99 18.88 3.62
C MET A 82 1.06 17.82 3.00
N ASN A 83 1.48 16.55 2.94
CA ASN A 83 0.65 15.45 2.45
C ASN A 83 -0.62 15.28 3.29
N ILE A 84 -0.50 15.34 4.61
CA ILE A 84 -1.64 15.28 5.54
C ILE A 84 -2.56 16.49 5.34
N GLY A 85 -1.98 17.68 5.27
CA GLY A 85 -2.76 18.90 5.08
C GLY A 85 -3.55 18.91 3.77
N VAL A 86 -2.96 18.44 2.67
CA VAL A 86 -3.66 18.29 1.38
C VAL A 86 -4.75 17.22 1.45
N SER A 87 -4.51 16.11 2.17
CA SER A 87 -5.57 15.10 2.38
C SER A 87 -6.78 15.71 3.09
N THR A 88 -6.56 16.46 4.17
CA THR A 88 -7.62 17.18 4.90
C THR A 88 -8.30 18.22 4.00
N ALA A 89 -7.53 19.00 3.24
CA ALA A 89 -8.07 20.00 2.31
C ALA A 89 -8.99 19.36 1.25
N ARG A 90 -8.62 18.18 0.75
CA ARG A 90 -9.46 17.40 -0.20
C ARG A 90 -10.77 16.94 0.45
N GLU A 91 -10.74 16.47 1.69
CA GLU A 91 -11.94 16.09 2.45
C GLU A 91 -12.89 17.28 2.65
N LEU A 92 -12.34 18.50 2.72
CA LEU A 92 -13.10 19.75 2.76
C LEU A 92 -13.60 20.19 1.38
N GLY A 93 -13.33 19.42 0.33
CA GLY A 93 -13.80 19.69 -1.03
C GLY A 93 -12.91 20.64 -1.84
N ALA A 94 -11.67 20.89 -1.43
CA ALA A 94 -10.73 21.69 -2.22
C ALA A 94 -10.12 20.87 -3.37
N ASP A 95 -9.89 21.51 -4.50
CA ASP A 95 -9.26 20.96 -5.72
C ASP A 95 -8.06 21.78 -6.20
N LEU A 96 -7.76 22.88 -5.50
CA LEU A 96 -6.53 23.68 -5.64
C LEU A 96 -5.87 23.82 -4.28
N TYR A 97 -4.55 23.62 -4.22
CA TYR A 97 -3.78 23.65 -2.98
C TYR A 97 -2.67 24.70 -3.07
N LEU A 98 -2.79 25.76 -2.23
CA LEU A 98 -1.72 26.71 -1.98
C LEU A 98 -0.88 26.18 -0.82
N LEU A 99 0.28 25.61 -1.11
CA LEU A 99 1.26 25.15 -0.13
C LEU A 99 2.11 26.36 0.30
N LEU A 100 2.05 26.74 1.58
CA LEU A 100 2.67 27.96 2.08
C LEU A 100 3.49 27.69 3.33
N ASN A 101 4.69 28.24 3.41
CA ASN A 101 5.49 28.21 4.64
C ASN A 101 4.91 29.17 5.68
N PRO A 102 5.08 28.87 6.99
CA PRO A 102 4.60 29.75 8.07
C PRO A 102 5.28 31.13 8.11
N ASP A 103 6.48 31.27 7.51
CA ASP A 103 7.24 32.52 7.39
C ASP A 103 7.13 33.15 5.99
N ALA A 104 6.10 32.78 5.21
CA ALA A 104 5.80 33.36 3.92
C ALA A 104 4.46 34.10 3.92
N GLN A 105 4.37 35.14 3.09
CA GLN A 105 3.15 35.90 2.80
C GLN A 105 2.93 36.00 1.31
N ILE A 106 1.68 35.97 0.89
CA ILE A 106 1.25 36.18 -0.50
C ILE A 106 -0.03 37.01 -0.48
N ASP A 107 -0.17 37.95 -1.39
CA ASP A 107 -1.39 38.73 -1.51
C ASP A 107 -2.49 38.02 -2.31
N ALA A 108 -3.74 38.42 -2.11
CA ALA A 108 -4.90 37.82 -2.74
C ALA A 108 -4.84 37.85 -4.29
N ALA A 109 -4.35 38.95 -4.87
CA ALA A 109 -4.23 39.08 -6.32
C ALA A 109 -3.23 38.08 -6.89
N SER A 110 -2.09 37.90 -6.22
CA SER A 110 -1.08 36.91 -6.59
C SER A 110 -1.58 35.46 -6.49
N VAL A 111 -2.46 35.14 -5.52
CA VAL A 111 -3.10 33.82 -5.45
C VAL A 111 -4.00 33.59 -6.66
N VAL A 112 -4.79 34.58 -7.07
CA VAL A 112 -5.65 34.48 -8.26
C VAL A 112 -4.83 34.32 -9.54
N GLU A 113 -3.71 35.03 -9.67
CA GLU A 113 -2.78 34.89 -10.80
C GLU A 113 -2.20 33.46 -10.89
N LEU A 114 -1.77 32.90 -9.76
CA LEU A 114 -1.30 31.50 -9.70
C LEU A 114 -2.43 30.53 -10.11
N ALA A 115 -3.62 30.74 -9.56
CA ALA A 115 -4.78 29.90 -9.83
C ALA A 115 -5.19 29.94 -11.30
N SER A 116 -5.15 31.10 -11.94
CA SER A 116 -5.43 31.26 -13.36
C SER A 116 -4.48 30.44 -14.24
N VAL A 117 -3.19 30.38 -13.89
CA VAL A 117 -2.21 29.56 -14.63
C VAL A 117 -2.49 28.08 -14.47
N VAL A 118 -2.85 27.62 -13.26
CA VAL A 118 -3.16 26.21 -12.98
C VAL A 118 -4.51 25.79 -13.56
N ASP A 119 -5.51 26.68 -13.60
CA ASP A 119 -6.80 26.41 -14.24
C ASP A 119 -6.65 26.25 -15.78
N ASN A 120 -5.80 27.06 -16.40
CA ASN A 120 -5.49 26.95 -17.83
C ASN A 120 -4.73 25.67 -18.20
N ASP A 121 -3.86 25.19 -17.32
CA ASP A 121 -3.13 23.91 -17.46
C ASP A 121 -3.01 23.23 -16.11
N PRO A 122 -3.94 22.32 -15.76
CA PRO A 122 -3.94 21.61 -14.48
C PRO A 122 -2.72 20.74 -14.22
N MET A 123 -1.89 20.49 -15.25
CA MET A 123 -0.62 19.78 -15.09
C MET A 123 0.56 20.73 -14.78
N THR A 124 0.29 21.96 -14.39
CA THR A 124 1.30 22.94 -14.02
C THR A 124 1.44 23.05 -12.50
N LEU A 125 2.69 22.93 -12.00
CA LEU A 125 3.12 23.39 -10.68
C LEU A 125 3.52 24.85 -10.80
N ALA A 126 2.80 25.76 -10.15
CA ALA A 126 3.02 27.19 -10.24
C ALA A 126 3.63 27.76 -8.93
N GLY A 127 4.49 28.74 -9.06
CA GLY A 127 5.02 29.51 -7.92
C GLY A 127 5.23 30.98 -8.26
N PRO A 128 5.18 31.89 -7.28
CA PRO A 128 5.38 33.31 -7.49
C PRO A 128 6.87 33.70 -7.59
N VAL A 129 7.14 34.93 -7.95
CA VAL A 129 8.41 35.59 -7.64
C VAL A 129 8.45 35.88 -6.13
N ILE A 130 9.51 35.45 -5.45
CA ILE A 130 9.62 35.60 -3.99
C ILE A 130 10.72 36.57 -3.65
N THR A 131 10.40 37.56 -2.78
CA THR A 131 11.34 38.54 -2.23
C THR A 131 11.52 38.34 -0.73
N ARG A 132 12.59 38.87 -0.18
CA ARG A 132 12.76 39.07 1.29
C ARG A 132 11.96 40.26 1.76
N PRO A 133 11.76 40.42 3.08
CA PRO A 133 11.10 41.59 3.66
C PRO A 133 11.78 42.93 3.31
N ASP A 134 13.08 42.91 3.00
CA ASP A 134 13.85 44.11 2.58
C ASP A 134 13.69 44.41 1.08
N GLY A 135 12.83 43.67 0.35
CA GLY A 135 12.58 43.82 -1.07
C GLY A 135 13.63 43.16 -1.97
N THR A 136 14.67 42.54 -1.43
CA THR A 136 15.67 41.84 -2.24
C THR A 136 15.09 40.53 -2.80
N LEU A 137 15.39 40.28 -4.07
CA LEU A 137 14.93 39.05 -4.75
C LEU A 137 15.52 37.82 -4.07
N TRP A 138 14.64 36.92 -3.60
CA TRP A 138 15.03 35.63 -3.02
C TRP A 138 14.95 34.48 -4.03
N SER A 139 13.81 34.32 -4.72
CA SER A 139 13.62 33.27 -5.73
C SER A 139 12.77 33.76 -6.91
N ASP A 140 13.23 33.48 -8.11
CA ASP A 140 12.54 33.63 -9.39
C ASP A 140 12.63 32.31 -10.22
N GLY A 141 12.67 31.17 -9.49
CA GLY A 141 12.92 29.85 -10.01
C GLY A 141 14.38 29.42 -9.90
N HIS A 142 14.59 28.12 -9.91
CA HIS A 142 15.87 27.48 -9.72
C HIS A 142 16.11 26.38 -10.76
N ASP A 143 17.37 26.04 -10.99
CA ASP A 143 17.82 24.93 -11.83
C ASP A 143 18.59 23.91 -11.02
N LEU A 144 18.26 22.64 -11.20
CA LEU A 144 19.06 21.50 -10.76
C LEU A 144 19.99 21.07 -11.88
N TYR A 145 21.28 21.16 -11.65
CA TYR A 145 22.30 20.72 -12.62
C TYR A 145 22.48 19.20 -12.53
N LEU A 146 22.11 18.49 -13.59
CA LEU A 146 22.12 17.03 -13.65
C LEU A 146 23.53 16.43 -13.68
N GLN A 147 24.54 17.26 -13.94
CA GLN A 147 25.94 16.81 -13.94
C GLN A 147 26.44 16.51 -12.53
N ASP A 148 26.11 17.35 -11.55
CA ASP A 148 26.69 17.26 -10.20
C ASP A 148 25.70 17.53 -9.07
N GLY A 149 24.41 17.72 -9.35
CA GLY A 149 23.36 18.00 -8.37
C GLY A 149 23.53 19.35 -7.67
N ASN A 150 24.13 20.32 -8.32
CA ASN A 150 24.14 21.69 -7.86
C ASN A 150 22.81 22.36 -8.16
N THR A 151 22.35 23.23 -7.27
CA THR A 151 21.14 24.03 -7.44
C THR A 151 21.51 25.49 -7.52
N LEU A 152 21.06 26.19 -8.55
CA LEU A 152 21.31 27.62 -8.74
C LEU A 152 20.02 28.33 -9.17
N ALA A 153 19.91 29.63 -8.87
CA ALA A 153 18.82 30.44 -9.39
C ALA A 153 18.86 30.44 -10.94
N THR A 154 17.68 30.30 -11.58
CA THR A 154 17.55 30.19 -13.04
C THR A 154 18.23 31.36 -13.77
N ARG A 155 18.19 32.58 -13.21
CA ARG A 155 18.89 33.76 -13.76
C ARG A 155 20.42 33.62 -13.86
N LYS A 156 21.00 32.62 -13.15
CA LYS A 156 22.45 32.31 -13.22
C LYS A 156 22.79 31.20 -14.20
N ARG A 157 21.80 30.71 -14.95
CA ARG A 157 22.03 29.69 -15.98
C ARG A 157 22.95 30.25 -17.07
N ALA A 158 23.98 29.50 -17.40
CA ALA A 158 24.85 29.83 -18.52
C ALA A 158 24.10 29.68 -19.86
N ALA A 159 24.41 30.55 -20.82
CA ALA A 159 23.84 30.44 -22.16
C ALA A 159 24.22 29.09 -22.80
N GLY A 160 23.21 28.35 -23.33
CA GLY A 160 23.41 27.03 -23.95
C GLY A 160 23.45 25.85 -22.94
N GLU A 161 23.32 26.07 -21.65
CA GLU A 161 23.22 24.97 -20.66
C GLU A 161 21.89 24.26 -20.78
N THR A 162 21.90 22.99 -21.16
CA THR A 162 20.71 22.15 -21.38
C THR A 162 20.57 21.01 -20.36
N ALA A 163 21.65 20.69 -19.62
CA ALA A 163 21.66 19.60 -18.65
C ALA A 163 21.12 20.03 -17.28
N VAL A 164 20.00 20.77 -17.28
CA VAL A 164 19.34 21.32 -16.09
C VAL A 164 17.88 20.91 -16.03
N ALA A 165 17.36 20.83 -14.80
CA ALA A 165 15.94 20.64 -14.54
C ALA A 165 15.43 21.82 -13.68
N PRO A 166 14.43 22.59 -14.15
CA PRO A 166 13.84 23.66 -13.37
C PRO A 166 13.07 23.10 -12.17
N TRP A 167 13.12 23.82 -11.08
CA TRP A 167 12.38 23.53 -9.86
C TRP A 167 11.96 24.80 -9.12
N LEU A 168 10.89 24.69 -8.33
CA LEU A 168 10.36 25.76 -7.48
C LEU A 168 10.56 25.40 -6.01
N THR A 169 10.79 26.43 -5.21
CA THR A 169 10.92 26.28 -3.75
C THR A 169 9.58 25.99 -3.09
N GLY A 170 9.58 25.12 -2.09
CA GLY A 170 8.40 24.78 -1.28
C GLY A 170 7.85 25.92 -0.41
N ALA A 171 8.46 27.12 -0.43
CA ALA A 171 8.01 28.25 0.38
C ALA A 171 6.61 28.75 -0.01
N CYS A 172 6.29 28.74 -1.32
CA CYS A 172 4.96 29.08 -1.84
C CYS A 172 4.75 28.41 -3.19
N LEU A 173 3.81 27.48 -3.26
CA LEU A 173 3.48 26.70 -4.46
C LEU A 173 1.97 26.58 -4.60
N LEU A 174 1.46 26.65 -5.82
CA LEU A 174 0.09 26.27 -6.15
C LEU A 174 0.07 25.04 -7.06
N ILE A 175 -0.80 24.09 -6.74
CA ILE A 175 -0.96 22.82 -7.46
C ILE A 175 -2.42 22.38 -7.48
N SER A 176 -2.88 21.80 -8.60
CA SER A 176 -4.21 21.18 -8.73
C SER A 176 -4.25 19.82 -8.03
N ASP A 177 -5.44 19.37 -7.62
CA ASP A 177 -5.67 18.02 -7.12
C ASP A 177 -5.33 16.94 -8.17
N ALA A 178 -5.59 17.21 -9.46
CA ALA A 178 -5.26 16.32 -10.55
C ALA A 178 -3.74 16.07 -10.64
N LEU A 179 -2.94 17.13 -10.58
CA LEU A 179 -1.48 17.01 -10.60
C LEU A 179 -0.96 16.42 -9.30
N TRP A 180 -1.50 16.82 -8.13
CA TRP A 180 -1.11 16.29 -6.82
C TRP A 180 -1.27 14.78 -6.75
N ARG A 181 -2.41 14.25 -7.20
CA ARG A 181 -2.63 12.79 -7.29
C ARG A 181 -1.68 12.13 -8.27
N SER A 182 -1.43 12.78 -9.41
CA SER A 182 -0.54 12.20 -10.44
C SER A 182 0.89 12.08 -9.97
N VAL A 183 1.36 13.03 -9.14
CA VAL A 183 2.70 13.01 -8.53
C VAL A 183 2.72 12.27 -7.19
N ASP A 184 1.58 11.93 -6.60
CA ASP A 184 1.45 11.29 -5.28
C ASP A 184 2.11 12.13 -4.16
N GLY A 185 1.83 13.42 -4.13
CA GLY A 185 2.29 14.35 -3.11
C GLY A 185 3.82 14.46 -2.96
N PHE A 186 4.29 14.82 -1.78
CA PHE A 186 5.72 14.84 -1.45
C PHE A 186 6.23 13.43 -1.11
N ALA A 187 7.44 13.11 -1.55
CA ALA A 187 8.06 11.83 -1.28
C ALA A 187 8.46 11.68 0.21
N PRO A 188 8.02 10.61 0.91
CA PRO A 188 8.17 10.48 2.37
C PRO A 188 9.63 10.33 2.84
N ASP A 189 10.56 9.96 1.97
CA ASP A 189 11.99 9.77 2.32
C ASP A 189 12.72 11.09 2.60
N TYR A 190 12.11 12.24 2.24
CA TYR A 190 12.66 13.57 2.48
C TYR A 190 12.03 14.16 3.73
N PHE A 191 12.72 14.07 4.86
CA PHE A 191 12.27 14.66 6.10
C PHE A 191 12.28 16.21 6.04
N LEU A 192 13.33 16.79 5.43
CA LEU A 192 13.50 18.23 5.29
C LEU A 192 14.50 18.52 4.19
N TYR A 193 14.22 19.51 3.32
CA TYR A 193 14.99 19.92 2.15
C TYR A 193 15.03 18.87 1.01
N TRP A 194 14.97 19.34 -0.24
CA TRP A 194 14.96 18.56 -1.48
C TRP A 194 13.63 17.92 -1.83
N GLU A 195 12.64 17.95 -0.95
CA GLU A 195 11.28 17.48 -1.26
C GLU A 195 10.65 18.29 -2.40
N ASP A 196 10.90 19.60 -2.45
CA ASP A 196 10.45 20.53 -3.49
C ASP A 196 11.19 20.32 -4.83
N VAL A 197 12.49 20.09 -4.78
CA VAL A 197 13.31 19.71 -5.95
C VAL A 197 12.79 18.41 -6.54
N GLU A 198 12.50 17.43 -5.70
CA GLU A 198 12.04 16.12 -6.08
C GLU A 198 10.59 16.15 -6.61
N LEU A 199 9.71 16.92 -5.99
CA LEU A 199 8.34 17.15 -6.47
C LEU A 199 8.37 17.77 -7.88
N SER A 200 9.11 18.87 -8.06
CA SER A 200 9.27 19.54 -9.36
C SER A 200 9.83 18.60 -10.44
N TRP A 201 10.77 17.74 -10.06
CA TRP A 201 11.30 16.70 -10.93
C TRP A 201 10.22 15.72 -11.40
N ARG A 202 9.40 15.19 -10.45
CA ARG A 202 8.31 14.25 -10.79
C ARG A 202 7.25 14.89 -11.68
N VAL A 203 6.86 16.13 -11.40
CA VAL A 203 5.95 16.88 -12.28
C VAL A 203 6.44 16.84 -13.71
N ARG A 204 7.70 17.17 -13.94
CA ARG A 204 8.29 17.14 -15.30
C ARG A 204 8.41 15.75 -15.91
N GLN A 205 8.67 14.73 -15.09
CA GLN A 205 8.71 13.34 -15.58
C GLN A 205 7.34 12.85 -16.05
N LEU A 206 6.26 13.43 -15.52
CA LEU A 206 4.88 13.15 -15.93
C LEU A 206 4.43 14.01 -17.13
N GLY A 207 5.33 14.81 -17.71
CA GLY A 207 5.01 15.73 -18.81
C GLY A 207 4.33 17.03 -18.36
N GLY A 208 4.25 17.28 -17.05
CA GLY A 208 3.73 18.52 -16.50
C GLY A 208 4.73 19.68 -16.59
N ASN A 209 4.24 20.87 -16.29
CA ASN A 209 5.00 22.11 -16.31
C ASN A 209 5.42 22.55 -14.90
N VAL A 210 6.55 23.26 -14.81
CA VAL A 210 7.04 23.95 -13.62
C VAL A 210 7.22 25.41 -13.98
N ALA A 211 6.37 26.29 -13.47
CA ALA A 211 6.24 27.67 -13.92
C ALA A 211 6.40 28.70 -12.80
N VAL A 212 7.26 29.69 -13.01
CA VAL A 212 7.26 30.92 -12.22
C VAL A 212 6.28 31.92 -12.85
N VAL A 213 5.24 32.28 -12.11
CA VAL A 213 4.28 33.31 -12.52
C VAL A 213 4.85 34.66 -12.14
N ARG A 214 5.32 35.42 -13.13
CA ARG A 214 6.08 36.65 -12.89
C ARG A 214 5.23 37.81 -12.39
N THR A 215 3.93 37.76 -12.55
CA THR A 215 2.96 38.74 -12.05
C THR A 215 2.53 38.45 -10.62
N ALA A 216 2.77 37.25 -10.12
CA ALA A 216 2.46 36.86 -8.75
C ALA A 216 3.70 37.06 -7.85
N HIS A 217 3.50 37.65 -6.68
CA HIS A 217 4.55 38.00 -5.74
C HIS A 217 4.28 37.46 -4.33
N ALA A 218 5.32 36.94 -3.72
CA ALA A 218 5.30 36.52 -2.31
C ALA A 218 6.50 37.07 -1.56
N ILE A 219 6.38 37.17 -0.25
CA ILE A 219 7.47 37.56 0.65
C ILE A 219 7.82 36.35 1.51
N HIS A 220 9.11 36.06 1.68
CA HIS A 220 9.58 34.99 2.54
C HIS A 220 10.70 35.48 3.45
N ASP A 221 10.47 35.39 4.77
CA ASP A 221 11.46 35.76 5.80
C ASP A 221 12.33 34.55 6.15
N GLU A 222 13.25 34.20 5.23
CA GLU A 222 14.13 33.04 5.37
C GLU A 222 14.82 33.00 6.74
N GLY A 223 14.54 31.93 7.51
CA GLY A 223 15.17 31.69 8.80
C GLY A 223 14.49 32.34 9.99
N ALA A 224 13.30 32.94 9.86
CA ALA A 224 12.54 33.42 11.01
C ALA A 224 12.27 32.27 12.01
N THR A 225 12.02 31.09 11.56
CA THR A 225 11.87 29.85 12.36
C THR A 225 13.17 29.46 13.09
N HIS A 226 14.34 29.91 12.65
CA HIS A 226 15.66 29.56 13.20
C HIS A 226 16.41 30.71 13.90
N ARG A 227 15.88 31.96 13.88
CA ARG A 227 16.55 33.14 14.41
C ARG A 227 16.62 33.22 15.93
N THR A 228 15.99 32.37 16.68
CA THR A 228 16.01 32.38 18.16
C THR A 228 17.41 32.29 18.79
N HIS A 229 18.51 32.21 18.02
CA HIS A 229 19.86 32.03 18.57
C HIS A 229 20.96 32.92 17.95
N GLY A 230 20.64 34.05 17.30
CA GLY A 230 21.61 35.10 16.97
C GLY A 230 22.86 34.69 16.16
N ARG A 231 22.82 33.60 15.39
CA ARG A 231 23.97 33.08 14.64
C ARG A 231 23.79 33.25 13.13
N THR A 232 24.69 33.99 12.51
CA THR A 232 24.84 34.05 11.06
C THR A 232 25.43 32.72 10.55
N GLY A 233 24.68 31.97 9.74
CA GLY A 233 25.14 30.71 9.09
C GLY A 233 24.14 29.58 9.17
N HIS A 234 24.30 28.59 8.27
CA HIS A 234 23.43 27.42 8.19
C HIS A 234 23.61 26.50 9.40
N SER A 235 22.50 25.84 9.83
CA SER A 235 22.51 24.89 10.93
C SER A 235 23.18 23.55 10.53
N PRO A 236 23.68 22.75 11.49
CA PRO A 236 24.13 21.38 11.21
C PRO A 236 23.03 20.51 10.57
N THR A 237 21.77 20.72 10.93
CA THR A 237 20.60 20.04 10.32
C THR A 237 20.47 20.39 8.84
N PHE A 238 20.59 21.66 8.48
CA PHE A 238 20.60 22.13 7.10
C PHE A 238 21.70 21.43 6.28
N ILE A 239 22.92 21.41 6.77
CA ILE A 239 24.06 20.79 6.09
C ILE A 239 23.83 19.27 5.92
N TYR A 240 23.39 18.60 7.00
CA TYR A 240 23.17 17.15 6.97
C TYR A 240 22.15 16.74 5.91
N TYR A 241 20.97 17.34 5.95
CA TYR A 241 19.90 16.94 5.02
C TYR A 241 20.18 17.36 3.58
N ASN A 242 20.74 18.54 3.34
CA ASN A 242 21.09 18.94 1.98
C ASN A 242 22.13 18.01 1.34
N VAL A 243 23.18 17.62 2.07
CA VAL A 243 24.19 16.69 1.58
C VAL A 243 23.63 15.29 1.39
N ARG A 244 22.87 14.77 2.37
CA ARG A 244 22.21 13.47 2.31
C ARG A 244 21.21 13.39 1.18
N ASN A 245 20.31 14.36 1.09
CA ASN A 245 19.16 14.32 0.20
C ASN A 245 19.53 14.57 -1.27
N ARG A 246 20.62 15.29 -1.53
CA ARG A 246 21.24 15.33 -2.86
C ARG A 246 21.57 13.91 -3.35
N LEU A 247 22.19 13.09 -2.52
CA LEU A 247 22.52 11.71 -2.87
C LEU A 247 21.28 10.80 -2.89
N LEU A 248 20.30 11.05 -2.03
CA LEU A 248 19.00 10.38 -2.07
C LEU A 248 18.27 10.66 -3.40
N PHE A 249 18.26 11.92 -3.85
CA PHE A 249 17.71 12.28 -5.15
C PHE A 249 18.37 11.50 -6.28
N ALA A 250 19.70 11.43 -6.29
CA ALA A 250 20.41 10.63 -7.29
C ALA A 250 20.08 9.15 -7.21
N ALA A 251 19.91 8.60 -6.00
CA ALA A 251 19.54 7.20 -5.78
C ALA A 251 18.15 6.90 -6.34
N ARG A 252 17.20 7.82 -6.20
CA ARG A 252 15.81 7.66 -6.66
C ARG A 252 15.63 7.91 -8.15
N ASN A 253 16.25 8.97 -8.66
CA ASN A 253 15.84 9.59 -9.90
C ASN A 253 16.84 9.44 -11.06
N LEU A 254 18.10 9.10 -10.78
CA LEU A 254 19.12 9.02 -11.83
C LEU A 254 19.45 7.58 -12.23
N ASP A 255 19.87 7.42 -13.47
CA ASP A 255 20.43 6.17 -13.99
C ASP A 255 21.77 5.80 -13.35
N ARG A 256 22.29 4.60 -13.63
CA ARG A 256 23.57 4.13 -13.07
C ARG A 256 24.75 5.08 -13.34
N PRO A 257 24.97 5.59 -14.57
CA PRO A 257 25.99 6.59 -14.86
C PRO A 257 25.83 7.88 -14.07
N GLY A 258 24.61 8.43 -13.99
CA GLY A 258 24.29 9.62 -13.22
C GLY A 258 24.58 9.46 -11.73
N ARG A 259 24.13 8.35 -11.13
CA ARG A 259 24.41 8.00 -9.73
C ARG A 259 25.92 7.90 -9.45
N ALA A 260 26.64 7.19 -10.32
CA ALA A 260 28.10 7.07 -10.16
C ALA A 260 28.80 8.44 -10.25
N ARG A 261 28.33 9.34 -11.10
CA ARG A 261 28.81 10.70 -11.22
C ARG A 261 28.57 11.51 -9.97
N TRP A 262 27.33 11.49 -9.44
CA TRP A 262 26.99 12.22 -8.22
C TRP A 262 27.68 11.64 -6.97
N ALA A 263 27.93 10.33 -6.92
CA ALA A 263 28.74 9.71 -5.88
C ALA A 263 30.20 10.22 -5.90
N ARG A 264 30.82 10.30 -7.09
CA ARG A 264 32.19 10.83 -7.23
C ARG A 264 32.29 12.31 -6.85
N THR A 265 31.25 13.09 -7.12
CA THR A 265 31.18 14.53 -6.78
C THR A 265 30.67 14.79 -5.37
N SER A 266 30.45 13.78 -4.51
CA SER A 266 29.90 13.96 -3.16
C SER A 266 30.78 14.83 -2.25
N LEU A 267 32.09 14.62 -2.23
CA LEU A 267 33.00 15.43 -1.41
C LEU A 267 33.11 16.90 -1.89
N PRO A 268 33.32 17.19 -3.19
CA PRO A 268 33.22 18.55 -3.69
C PRO A 268 31.90 19.24 -3.38
N ALA A 269 30.78 18.54 -3.53
CA ALA A 269 29.45 19.08 -3.22
C ALA A 269 29.28 19.38 -1.71
N ALA A 270 29.67 18.46 -0.84
CA ALA A 270 29.66 18.67 0.60
C ALA A 270 30.54 19.86 1.03
N ARG A 271 31.74 19.98 0.45
CA ARG A 271 32.64 21.14 0.69
C ARG A 271 31.97 22.44 0.24
N ARG A 272 31.34 22.49 -0.94
CA ARG A 272 30.63 23.65 -1.46
C ARG A 272 29.52 24.07 -0.48
N MET A 273 28.71 23.11 -0.04
CA MET A 273 27.63 23.32 0.93
C MET A 273 28.14 23.89 2.26
N LEU A 274 29.25 23.36 2.78
CA LEU A 274 29.91 23.89 3.98
C LEU A 274 30.36 25.36 3.79
N LEU A 275 30.93 25.67 2.62
CA LEU A 275 31.43 27.03 2.34
C LEU A 275 30.31 28.07 2.18
N TRP A 276 29.06 27.67 1.96
CA TRP A 276 27.91 28.57 2.02
C TRP A 276 27.71 29.17 3.42
N SER A 277 28.09 28.44 4.47
CA SER A 277 28.11 28.98 5.85
C SER A 277 29.24 29.97 6.13
N GLY A 278 30.16 30.18 5.17
CA GLY A 278 31.36 30.99 5.31
C GLY A 278 32.54 30.24 5.95
N ARG A 279 33.76 30.54 5.49
CA ARG A 279 35.02 29.86 5.95
C ARG A 279 35.18 29.95 7.47
N ARG A 280 34.88 31.10 8.05
CA ARG A 280 35.02 31.34 9.51
C ARG A 280 34.06 30.42 10.30
N ALA A 281 32.80 30.32 9.87
CA ALA A 281 31.83 29.46 10.55
C ALA A 281 32.23 27.97 10.50
N VAL A 282 32.79 27.50 9.39
CA VAL A 282 33.28 26.12 9.27
C VAL A 282 34.47 25.87 10.22
N LEU A 283 35.39 26.80 10.36
CA LEU A 283 36.56 26.67 11.25
C LEU A 283 36.16 26.71 12.72
N THR A 284 35.16 27.48 13.09
CA THR A 284 34.72 27.68 14.48
C THR A 284 33.66 26.71 14.95
N ASN A 285 33.01 25.97 14.03
CA ASN A 285 31.94 25.03 14.35
C ASN A 285 32.17 23.61 13.73
N PRO A 286 32.90 22.73 14.41
CA PRO A 286 33.21 21.39 13.91
C PRO A 286 31.95 20.53 13.70
N ARG A 287 30.80 20.89 14.30
CA ARG A 287 29.52 20.19 14.09
C ARG A 287 29.05 20.28 12.64
N LEU A 288 29.39 21.36 11.91
CA LEU A 288 29.06 21.48 10.48
C LEU A 288 29.83 20.45 9.65
N ILE A 289 31.14 20.26 9.92
CA ILE A 289 31.96 19.27 9.25
C ILE A 289 31.43 17.87 9.52
N TRP A 290 31.08 17.59 10.80
CA TRP A 290 30.52 16.31 11.21
C TRP A 290 29.15 16.06 10.53
N ALA A 291 28.28 17.07 10.42
CA ALA A 291 27.00 16.96 9.73
C ALA A 291 27.19 16.65 8.24
N ALA A 292 28.13 17.31 7.58
CA ALA A 292 28.45 17.04 6.17
C ALA A 292 29.00 15.60 5.97
N ALA A 293 29.89 15.15 6.85
CA ALA A 293 30.42 13.79 6.80
C ALA A 293 29.33 12.73 7.00
N ARG A 294 28.50 12.89 8.04
CA ARG A 294 27.35 12.01 8.30
C ARG A 294 26.36 12.01 7.13
N GLY A 295 26.02 13.18 6.59
CA GLY A 295 25.12 13.31 5.45
C GLY A 295 25.68 12.62 4.21
N THR A 296 26.97 12.76 3.93
CA THR A 296 27.66 12.08 2.82
C THR A 296 27.61 10.55 3.00
N LEU A 297 27.97 10.05 4.18
CA LEU A 297 27.97 8.61 4.46
C LEU A 297 26.54 8.03 4.38
N ALA A 298 25.56 8.69 4.99
CA ALA A 298 24.18 8.27 4.93
C ALA A 298 23.63 8.27 3.48
N GLY A 299 23.91 9.31 2.72
CA GLY A 299 23.52 9.39 1.31
C GLY A 299 24.19 8.32 0.42
N LEU A 300 25.48 8.07 0.60
CA LEU A 300 26.19 7.00 -0.11
C LEU A 300 25.67 5.60 0.29
N TRP A 301 25.36 5.42 1.57
CA TRP A 301 24.72 4.19 2.04
C TRP A 301 23.35 3.99 1.38
N MET A 302 22.53 5.04 1.32
CA MET A 302 21.25 5.02 0.61
C MET A 302 21.43 4.69 -0.86
N MET A 303 22.39 5.29 -1.55
CA MET A 303 22.68 4.98 -2.97
C MET A 303 23.07 3.51 -3.21
N ARG A 304 23.69 2.86 -2.22
CA ARG A 304 24.06 1.42 -2.31
C ARG A 304 22.90 0.49 -1.99
N HIS A 305 22.04 0.90 -1.05
CA HIS A 305 20.97 0.06 -0.49
C HIS A 305 19.60 0.46 -1.02
N HIS A 306 19.46 1.68 -1.55
CA HIS A 306 18.26 2.06 -2.26
C HIS A 306 18.17 1.17 -3.49
N GLN A 307 17.26 0.23 -3.46
CA GLN A 307 16.81 -0.41 -4.69
C GLN A 307 16.31 0.72 -5.58
N VAL A 308 16.74 0.71 -6.83
CA VAL A 308 16.34 1.73 -7.80
C VAL A 308 14.82 1.68 -7.88
N ARG A 309 14.15 2.52 -7.09
CA ARG A 309 12.78 2.90 -7.39
C ARG A 309 12.90 3.67 -8.69
N ARG A 310 12.68 2.99 -9.80
CA ARG A 310 12.51 3.67 -11.06
C ARG A 310 11.25 4.50 -10.92
N THR A 311 11.42 5.82 -10.72
CA THR A 311 10.38 6.77 -11.13
C THR A 311 10.24 6.56 -12.64
N HIS A 312 9.40 5.63 -12.99
CA HIS A 312 8.96 5.53 -14.36
C HIS A 312 8.01 6.71 -14.52
N ALA A 313 8.35 7.62 -15.44
CA ALA A 313 7.33 8.30 -16.23
C ALA A 313 6.24 7.27 -16.52
N PRO A 314 4.94 7.64 -16.60
CA PRO A 314 3.92 6.71 -17.03
C PRO A 314 4.45 6.06 -18.29
N THR A 315 5.03 4.87 -18.14
CA THR A 315 5.55 4.14 -19.27
C THR A 315 4.33 3.73 -20.03
N THR A 316 4.16 4.28 -21.23
CA THR A 316 3.24 3.80 -22.26
C THR A 316 3.48 2.31 -22.59
N ARG A 317 4.54 1.70 -22.03
CA ARG A 317 4.83 0.28 -22.23
C ARG A 317 4.14 -0.57 -21.15
N PRO A 318 3.68 -1.78 -21.51
CA PRO A 318 3.14 -2.74 -20.57
C PRO A 318 4.13 -3.10 -19.45
N VAL A 319 3.62 -3.30 -18.23
CA VAL A 319 4.41 -3.83 -17.11
C VAL A 319 4.72 -5.30 -17.38
N ARG A 320 6.01 -5.66 -17.45
CA ARG A 320 6.43 -7.04 -17.69
C ARG A 320 6.44 -7.84 -16.40
N VAL A 321 5.51 -8.77 -16.27
CA VAL A 321 5.29 -9.56 -15.05
C VAL A 321 5.67 -11.01 -15.29
N LEU A 322 6.50 -11.59 -14.42
CA LEU A 322 6.71 -13.04 -14.32
C LEU A 322 5.88 -13.58 -13.16
N ALA A 323 4.83 -14.37 -13.46
CA ALA A 323 4.06 -15.05 -12.43
C ALA A 323 4.81 -16.28 -11.90
N SER A 324 4.57 -16.67 -10.64
CA SER A 324 5.22 -17.84 -10.01
C SER A 324 4.63 -19.18 -10.43
N PHE A 325 3.52 -19.19 -11.16
CA PHE A 325 2.87 -20.41 -11.66
C PHE A 325 3.29 -20.72 -13.11
N PRO A 326 3.44 -22.02 -13.44
CA PRO A 326 3.72 -22.44 -14.81
C PRO A 326 2.49 -22.26 -15.70
N GLU A 327 2.62 -22.56 -17.00
CA GLU A 327 1.47 -22.56 -17.91
C GLU A 327 0.37 -23.47 -17.37
N PRO A 328 -0.89 -22.98 -17.26
CA PRO A 328 -2.00 -23.73 -16.72
C PRO A 328 -2.27 -25.04 -17.47
N ARG A 329 -2.61 -26.07 -16.71
CA ARG A 329 -3.04 -27.39 -17.19
C ARG A 329 -4.53 -27.58 -16.86
N PRO A 330 -5.23 -28.55 -17.43
CA PRO A 330 -6.64 -28.82 -17.13
C PRO A 330 -6.96 -29.00 -15.62
N THR A 331 -5.94 -29.37 -14.83
CA THR A 331 -6.07 -29.55 -13.37
C THR A 331 -5.59 -28.35 -12.55
N THR A 332 -5.26 -27.24 -13.21
CA THR A 332 -4.85 -26.01 -12.52
C THR A 332 -6.05 -25.37 -11.84
N ASN A 333 -5.84 -24.82 -10.63
CA ASN A 333 -6.87 -24.09 -9.90
C ASN A 333 -7.49 -22.99 -10.79
N PRO A 334 -8.83 -22.97 -10.96
CA PRO A 334 -9.53 -21.97 -11.77
C PRO A 334 -9.13 -20.51 -11.46
N TYR A 335 -8.87 -20.19 -10.19
CA TYR A 335 -8.37 -18.85 -9.79
C TYR A 335 -7.13 -18.43 -10.61
N ILE A 336 -6.17 -19.33 -10.77
CA ILE A 336 -4.93 -19.04 -11.52
C ILE A 336 -5.21 -18.85 -13.01
N VAL A 337 -6.11 -19.65 -13.56
CA VAL A 337 -6.47 -19.55 -14.99
C VAL A 337 -7.17 -18.23 -15.26
N MET A 338 -8.19 -17.90 -14.47
CA MET A 338 -8.98 -16.67 -14.62
C MET A 338 -8.14 -15.41 -14.37
N LEU A 339 -7.25 -15.43 -13.36
CA LEU A 339 -6.31 -14.34 -13.12
C LEU A 339 -5.35 -14.15 -14.31
N LYS A 340 -4.79 -15.24 -14.83
CA LYS A 340 -3.91 -15.19 -16.01
C LYS A 340 -4.65 -14.58 -17.20
N ASP A 341 -5.83 -15.07 -17.51
CA ASP A 341 -6.62 -14.64 -18.67
C ASP A 341 -7.04 -13.16 -18.53
N ALA A 342 -7.46 -12.73 -17.35
CA ALA A 342 -7.82 -11.35 -17.08
C ALA A 342 -6.61 -10.38 -17.17
N LEU A 343 -5.43 -10.81 -16.71
CA LEU A 343 -4.22 -10.00 -16.86
C LEU A 343 -3.73 -9.96 -18.31
N GLN A 344 -3.83 -11.07 -19.05
CA GLN A 344 -3.45 -11.13 -20.47
C GLN A 344 -4.38 -10.35 -21.40
N ALA A 345 -5.64 -10.16 -21.00
CA ALA A 345 -6.62 -9.34 -21.73
C ALA A 345 -6.33 -7.82 -21.66
N ARG A 346 -5.34 -7.40 -20.87
CA ARG A 346 -5.00 -5.98 -20.70
C ARG A 346 -3.78 -5.60 -21.53
N ASP A 347 -3.84 -4.43 -22.17
CA ASP A 347 -2.74 -3.87 -22.98
C ASP A 347 -1.61 -3.27 -22.11
N ASP A 348 -1.87 -2.99 -20.84
CA ASP A 348 -0.94 -2.34 -19.94
C ASP A 348 -0.12 -3.29 -19.07
N VAL A 349 -0.21 -4.62 -19.33
CA VAL A 349 0.58 -5.68 -18.70
C VAL A 349 0.99 -6.75 -19.69
N GLU A 350 2.25 -7.19 -19.64
CA GLU A 350 2.80 -8.33 -20.38
C GLU A 350 3.09 -9.46 -19.39
N LEU A 351 2.15 -10.41 -19.27
CA LEU A 351 2.24 -11.51 -18.31
C LEU A 351 2.97 -12.72 -18.90
N HIS A 352 3.98 -13.20 -18.17
CA HIS A 352 4.72 -14.43 -18.46
C HIS A 352 4.54 -15.46 -17.35
N THR A 353 4.31 -16.71 -17.73
CA THR A 353 4.24 -17.85 -16.80
C THR A 353 5.63 -18.33 -16.41
N PHE A 354 5.76 -18.97 -15.24
CA PHE A 354 7.02 -19.38 -14.64
C PHE A 354 7.73 -20.48 -15.44
N SER A 355 9.01 -20.29 -15.65
CA SER A 355 9.99 -21.34 -15.84
C SER A 355 11.32 -20.90 -15.23
N TRP A 356 12.15 -21.83 -14.76
CA TRP A 356 13.47 -21.51 -14.21
C TRP A 356 14.35 -20.77 -15.22
N ARG A 357 14.27 -21.11 -16.50
CA ARG A 357 14.98 -20.38 -17.55
C ARG A 357 14.54 -18.92 -17.60
N ARG A 358 13.23 -18.66 -17.64
CA ARG A 358 12.68 -17.29 -17.65
C ARG A 358 13.11 -16.52 -16.38
N ALA A 359 12.99 -17.14 -15.21
CA ALA A 359 13.35 -16.51 -13.93
C ALA A 359 14.85 -16.15 -13.85
N LEU A 360 15.74 -17.00 -14.36
CA LEU A 360 17.19 -16.80 -14.29
C LEU A 360 17.72 -15.89 -15.39
N THR A 361 17.17 -15.91 -16.61
CA THR A 361 17.72 -15.19 -17.77
C THR A 361 16.85 -14.03 -18.25
N GLY A 362 15.54 -14.03 -17.97
CA GLY A 362 14.61 -12.99 -18.43
C GLY A 362 14.78 -11.66 -17.69
N ARG A 363 14.20 -10.61 -18.27
CA ARG A 363 14.11 -9.29 -17.64
C ARG A 363 12.65 -8.95 -17.44
N TYR A 364 12.22 -8.83 -16.19
CA TYR A 364 10.87 -8.52 -15.78
C TYR A 364 10.90 -7.32 -14.84
N ASP A 365 9.81 -6.54 -14.86
CA ASP A 365 9.65 -5.43 -13.94
C ASP A 365 9.18 -5.96 -12.58
N VAL A 366 8.27 -6.95 -12.61
CA VAL A 366 7.68 -7.57 -11.41
C VAL A 366 7.78 -9.10 -11.46
N PHE A 367 8.07 -9.72 -10.33
CA PHE A 367 7.83 -11.13 -10.06
C PHE A 367 6.64 -11.27 -9.12
N HIS A 368 5.54 -11.85 -9.61
CA HIS A 368 4.33 -12.04 -8.82
C HIS A 368 4.23 -13.46 -8.28
N ALA A 369 4.37 -13.62 -6.96
CA ALA A 369 4.34 -14.91 -6.28
C ALA A 369 3.00 -15.17 -5.59
N HIS A 370 2.46 -16.39 -5.78
CA HIS A 370 1.26 -16.88 -5.11
C HIS A 370 1.58 -17.88 -3.99
N TRP A 371 2.35 -18.92 -4.29
CA TRP A 371 2.78 -19.99 -3.36
C TRP A 371 4.28 -20.20 -3.49
N PRO A 372 5.12 -19.33 -2.91
CA PRO A 372 6.58 -19.40 -3.04
C PRO A 372 7.19 -20.70 -2.49
N GLU A 373 6.49 -21.39 -1.58
CA GLU A 373 6.90 -22.68 -1.01
C GLU A 373 7.06 -23.79 -2.06
N ILE A 374 6.34 -23.71 -3.17
CA ILE A 374 6.46 -24.67 -4.29
C ILE A 374 7.82 -24.56 -4.97
N LEU A 375 8.43 -23.36 -4.97
CA LEU A 375 9.71 -23.09 -5.61
C LEU A 375 10.90 -23.65 -4.81
N VAL A 376 10.75 -23.85 -3.49
CA VAL A 376 11.82 -24.38 -2.62
C VAL A 376 11.67 -25.86 -2.29
N SER A 377 10.62 -26.53 -2.80
CA SER A 377 10.28 -27.93 -2.53
C SER A 377 10.38 -28.76 -3.79
N GLY A 378 10.86 -30.00 -3.69
CA GLY A 378 10.97 -30.99 -4.77
C GLY A 378 10.54 -32.38 -4.30
N HIS A 379 10.26 -33.27 -5.24
CA HIS A 379 9.83 -34.65 -4.96
C HIS A 379 10.98 -35.58 -4.49
N SER A 380 12.21 -35.10 -4.45
CA SER A 380 13.35 -35.84 -3.92
C SER A 380 14.36 -34.88 -3.27
N PRO A 381 15.23 -35.33 -2.36
CA PRO A 381 16.24 -34.47 -1.73
C PRO A 381 17.13 -33.74 -2.73
N LEU A 382 17.59 -34.43 -3.79
CA LEU A 382 18.42 -33.82 -4.81
C LEU A 382 17.66 -32.73 -5.60
N LYS A 383 16.44 -33.02 -6.03
CA LYS A 383 15.60 -32.03 -6.74
C LYS A 383 15.27 -30.83 -5.85
N THR A 384 15.10 -31.06 -4.55
CA THR A 384 14.90 -29.99 -3.56
C THR A 384 16.16 -29.12 -3.46
N ALA A 385 17.34 -29.71 -3.35
CA ALA A 385 18.61 -28.97 -3.27
C ALA A 385 18.87 -28.12 -4.54
N VAL A 386 18.63 -28.68 -5.72
CA VAL A 386 18.76 -27.95 -7.01
C VAL A 386 17.76 -26.79 -7.09
N ARG A 387 16.49 -27.01 -6.71
CA ARG A 387 15.50 -25.92 -6.68
C ARG A 387 15.88 -24.81 -5.70
N GLN A 388 16.39 -25.15 -4.53
CA GLN A 388 16.86 -24.17 -3.53
C GLN A 388 18.04 -23.35 -4.06
N LEU A 389 18.98 -23.97 -4.77
CA LEU A 389 20.08 -23.25 -5.42
C LEU A 389 19.55 -22.29 -6.49
N PHE A 390 18.65 -22.75 -7.36
CA PHE A 390 18.02 -21.90 -8.37
C PHE A 390 17.21 -20.78 -7.75
N PHE A 391 16.52 -21.02 -6.64
CA PHE A 391 15.77 -20.02 -5.91
C PHE A 391 16.66 -18.89 -5.38
N VAL A 392 17.79 -19.22 -4.75
CA VAL A 392 18.76 -18.20 -4.30
C VAL A 392 19.35 -17.44 -5.46
N THR A 393 19.73 -18.13 -6.55
CA THR A 393 20.25 -17.49 -7.78
C THR A 393 19.21 -16.57 -8.41
N MET A 394 17.95 -16.98 -8.44
CA MET A 394 16.82 -16.16 -8.91
C MET A 394 16.67 -14.89 -8.09
N LEU A 395 16.67 -14.98 -6.76
CA LEU A 395 16.59 -13.80 -5.89
C LEU A 395 17.78 -12.85 -6.08
N ALA A 396 18.98 -13.39 -6.29
CA ALA A 396 20.16 -12.59 -6.60
C ALA A 396 20.03 -11.90 -7.98
N ALA A 397 19.52 -12.63 -8.98
CA ALA A 397 19.28 -12.11 -10.31
C ALA A 397 18.19 -11.01 -10.32
N PHE A 398 17.09 -11.20 -9.59
CA PHE A 398 16.03 -10.19 -9.46
C PHE A 398 16.58 -8.92 -8.80
N ARG A 399 17.35 -9.07 -7.71
CA ARG A 399 18.03 -7.93 -7.08
C ARG A 399 18.96 -7.18 -8.04
N ALA A 400 19.75 -7.90 -8.82
CA ALA A 400 20.69 -7.30 -9.78
C ALA A 400 20.00 -6.58 -10.94
N ARG A 401 18.79 -7.04 -11.32
CA ARG A 401 17.99 -6.48 -12.43
C ARG A 401 16.98 -5.44 -11.97
N GLY A 402 16.74 -5.29 -10.66
CA GLY A 402 15.71 -4.40 -10.10
C GLY A 402 14.29 -4.91 -10.36
N THR A 403 14.09 -6.24 -10.40
CA THR A 403 12.76 -6.85 -10.49
C THR A 403 12.10 -6.78 -9.11
N ALA A 404 10.96 -6.11 -9.01
CA ALA A 404 10.18 -6.02 -7.78
C ALA A 404 9.48 -7.35 -7.48
N ILE A 405 9.40 -7.72 -6.21
CA ILE A 405 8.70 -8.94 -5.78
C ILE A 405 7.37 -8.53 -5.16
N VAL A 406 6.27 -9.00 -5.77
CA VAL A 406 4.90 -8.86 -5.26
C VAL A 406 4.39 -10.23 -4.85
N ARG A 407 3.75 -10.36 -3.69
CA ARG A 407 3.21 -11.63 -3.21
C ARG A 407 1.73 -11.52 -2.91
N THR A 408 0.90 -12.40 -3.49
CA THR A 408 -0.47 -12.62 -3.01
C THR A 408 -0.46 -13.57 -1.82
N VAL A 409 -1.01 -13.12 -0.69
CA VAL A 409 -1.06 -13.89 0.58
C VAL A 409 -2.35 -14.71 0.60
N HIS A 410 -2.23 -16.00 0.27
CA HIS A 410 -3.35 -16.95 0.35
C HIS A 410 -3.44 -17.62 1.72
N ASN A 411 -2.29 -17.86 2.38
CA ASN A 411 -2.18 -18.48 3.69
C ASN A 411 -1.38 -17.58 4.61
N LEU A 412 -1.82 -17.47 5.86
CA LEU A 412 -1.15 -16.66 6.89
C LEU A 412 0.11 -17.35 7.41
N GLU A 413 0.05 -18.67 7.55
CA GLU A 413 1.14 -19.46 8.09
C GLU A 413 1.94 -20.17 7.01
N LEU A 414 3.20 -20.44 7.32
CA LEU A 414 4.03 -21.30 6.50
C LEU A 414 3.52 -22.75 6.57
N PRO A 415 3.67 -23.53 5.50
CA PRO A 415 3.24 -24.94 5.49
C PRO A 415 3.89 -25.73 6.62
N GLN A 416 3.11 -26.56 7.32
CA GLN A 416 3.63 -27.47 8.33
C GLN A 416 4.56 -28.50 7.69
N GLY A 417 5.59 -28.92 8.43
CA GLY A 417 6.52 -29.96 8.00
C GLY A 417 7.60 -29.53 7.00
N ILE A 418 7.80 -28.22 6.80
CA ILE A 418 8.94 -27.72 6.02
C ILE A 418 10.25 -27.81 6.82
N SER A 419 11.36 -28.02 6.11
CA SER A 419 12.67 -28.06 6.76
C SER A 419 13.13 -26.66 7.20
N PRO A 420 14.01 -26.55 8.22
CA PRO A 420 14.56 -25.24 8.65
C PRO A 420 15.25 -24.46 7.52
N LYS A 421 15.83 -25.18 6.54
CA LYS A 421 16.45 -24.57 5.36
C LYS A 421 15.40 -23.96 4.43
N GLN A 422 14.28 -24.63 4.21
CA GLN A 422 13.16 -24.09 3.43
C GLN A 422 12.56 -22.88 4.11
N GLU A 423 12.34 -22.94 5.41
CA GLU A 423 11.85 -21.81 6.20
C GLU A 423 12.78 -20.59 6.08
N LYS A 424 14.08 -20.77 6.23
CA LYS A 424 15.08 -19.69 6.07
C LYS A 424 15.02 -19.05 4.68
N LEU A 425 14.84 -19.86 3.62
CA LEU A 425 14.72 -19.36 2.25
C LEU A 425 13.42 -18.59 2.03
N LEU A 426 12.32 -19.06 2.60
CA LEU A 426 11.04 -18.35 2.54
C LEU A 426 11.05 -17.04 3.34
N ARG A 427 11.69 -17.01 4.52
CA ARG A 427 11.93 -15.77 5.28
C ARG A 427 12.79 -14.77 4.48
N LEU A 428 13.82 -15.26 3.77
CA LEU A 428 14.64 -14.41 2.89
C LEU A 428 13.81 -13.85 1.72
N PHE A 429 12.88 -14.63 1.18
CA PHE A 429 11.95 -14.18 0.14
C PHE A 429 11.01 -13.10 0.70
N GLU A 430 10.40 -13.35 1.87
CA GLU A 430 9.54 -12.38 2.55
C GLU A 430 10.23 -11.04 2.83
N ALA A 431 11.48 -11.08 3.29
CA ALA A 431 12.29 -9.89 3.55
C ALA A 431 12.61 -9.08 2.27
N ARG A 432 12.35 -9.64 1.10
CA ARG A 432 12.57 -9.00 -0.21
C ARG A 432 11.27 -8.73 -0.96
N THR A 433 10.14 -9.03 -0.36
CA THR A 433 8.83 -8.74 -0.92
C THR A 433 8.52 -7.26 -0.72
N GLU A 434 8.44 -6.53 -1.83
CA GLU A 434 8.18 -5.10 -1.85
C GLU A 434 6.72 -4.78 -1.53
N LEU A 435 5.77 -5.61 -2.00
CA LEU A 435 4.34 -5.41 -1.76
C LEU A 435 3.62 -6.73 -1.58
N ARG A 436 2.70 -6.77 -0.62
CA ARG A 436 1.81 -7.91 -0.37
C ARG A 436 0.40 -7.60 -0.83
N ILE A 437 -0.20 -8.51 -1.58
CA ILE A 437 -1.61 -8.45 -1.98
C ILE A 437 -2.40 -9.34 -1.03
N ARG A 438 -3.34 -8.78 -0.30
CA ARG A 438 -4.35 -9.51 0.47
C ARG A 438 -5.62 -9.68 -0.36
N VAL A 439 -6.29 -10.80 -0.18
CA VAL A 439 -7.50 -11.14 -0.94
C VAL A 439 -8.80 -10.72 -0.25
N ASN A 440 -8.69 -10.12 0.93
CA ASN A 440 -9.74 -9.43 1.67
C ASN A 440 -9.12 -8.47 2.70
N ASP A 441 -9.88 -7.51 3.20
CA ASP A 441 -9.41 -6.45 4.11
C ASP A 441 -9.11 -6.95 5.54
N SER A 442 -9.69 -8.07 5.94
CA SER A 442 -9.54 -8.63 7.28
C SER A 442 -8.35 -9.59 7.42
N THR A 443 -7.60 -9.86 6.34
CA THR A 443 -6.41 -10.72 6.39
C THR A 443 -5.27 -9.95 7.08
N PRO A 444 -4.81 -10.35 8.29
CA PRO A 444 -3.69 -9.70 8.93
C PRO A 444 -2.41 -9.98 8.14
N ILE A 445 -1.74 -8.92 7.71
CA ILE A 445 -0.43 -9.01 7.04
C ILE A 445 0.62 -8.41 7.97
N PRO A 446 1.80 -9.02 8.13
CA PRO A 446 2.91 -8.42 8.85
C PRO A 446 3.27 -7.04 8.29
N ASN A 447 3.68 -6.12 9.15
CA ASN A 447 4.03 -4.74 8.81
C ASN A 447 4.78 -4.62 7.48
N GLY A 448 4.29 -3.74 6.60
CA GLY A 448 4.90 -3.46 5.31
C GLY A 448 3.86 -3.08 4.26
N PRO A 449 4.32 -2.70 3.06
CA PRO A 449 3.45 -2.28 1.97
C PRO A 449 2.47 -3.36 1.55
N GLN A 450 1.20 -2.99 1.46
CA GLN A 450 0.12 -3.90 1.13
C GLN A 450 -0.90 -3.27 0.17
N ALA A 451 -1.63 -4.11 -0.53
CA ALA A 451 -2.77 -3.74 -1.36
C ALA A 451 -3.87 -4.79 -1.21
N THR A 452 -5.13 -4.37 -1.25
CA THR A 452 -6.26 -5.29 -1.26
C THR A 452 -6.71 -5.52 -2.70
N VAL A 453 -6.75 -6.79 -3.11
CA VAL A 453 -7.37 -7.21 -4.36
C VAL A 453 -8.34 -8.33 -4.03
N PRO A 454 -9.65 -8.06 -3.99
CA PRO A 454 -10.65 -9.05 -3.65
C PRO A 454 -10.54 -10.31 -4.53
N HIS A 455 -10.69 -11.47 -3.91
CA HIS A 455 -10.69 -12.74 -4.65
C HIS A 455 -11.81 -12.74 -5.68
N GLY A 456 -11.50 -13.00 -6.96
CA GLY A 456 -12.47 -13.02 -8.06
C GLY A 456 -13.50 -14.12 -7.93
N HIS A 457 -14.69 -13.90 -8.47
CA HIS A 457 -15.76 -14.91 -8.55
C HIS A 457 -15.51 -15.91 -9.69
N TYR A 458 -16.35 -16.97 -9.78
CA TYR A 458 -16.18 -18.07 -10.73
C TYR A 458 -17.35 -18.22 -11.72
N ARG A 459 -18.20 -17.21 -11.89
CA ARG A 459 -19.37 -17.29 -12.80
C ARG A 459 -18.97 -17.74 -14.19
N GLU A 460 -18.07 -17.00 -14.85
CA GLU A 460 -17.59 -17.28 -16.21
C GLU A 460 -16.91 -18.65 -16.36
N TRP A 461 -16.28 -19.15 -15.28
CA TRP A 461 -15.66 -20.49 -15.29
C TRP A 461 -16.71 -21.57 -15.37
N PHE A 462 -17.84 -21.40 -14.68
CA PHE A 462 -18.87 -22.41 -14.57
C PHE A 462 -20.01 -22.27 -15.58
N ASP A 463 -20.13 -21.16 -16.31
CA ASP A 463 -21.19 -20.92 -17.31
C ASP A 463 -21.29 -21.99 -18.40
N ARG A 464 -20.20 -22.72 -18.68
CA ARG A 464 -20.14 -23.81 -19.66
C ARG A 464 -20.73 -25.14 -19.19
N TYR A 465 -21.05 -25.24 -17.89
CA TYR A 465 -21.57 -26.49 -17.33
C TYR A 465 -23.06 -26.39 -17.05
N GLU A 466 -23.75 -27.52 -17.24
CA GLU A 466 -25.18 -27.60 -17.01
C GLU A 466 -25.50 -27.56 -15.51
N THR A 467 -26.43 -26.70 -15.14
CA THR A 467 -26.90 -26.53 -13.75
C THR A 467 -28.10 -27.40 -13.46
N ARG A 468 -28.24 -27.84 -12.20
CA ARG A 468 -29.43 -28.59 -11.74
C ARG A 468 -30.35 -27.71 -10.93
N GLN A 469 -31.64 -28.00 -10.96
CA GLN A 469 -32.59 -27.43 -10.02
C GLN A 469 -32.29 -27.94 -8.62
N SER A 470 -32.28 -27.03 -7.61
CA SER A 470 -32.04 -27.41 -6.23
C SER A 470 -33.19 -28.25 -5.68
N THR A 471 -32.82 -29.27 -4.92
CA THR A 471 -33.76 -30.05 -4.12
C THR A 471 -33.90 -29.42 -2.76
N SER A 472 -35.14 -29.17 -2.30
CA SER A 472 -35.42 -28.60 -0.99
C SER A 472 -34.86 -29.46 0.13
N GLY A 473 -34.24 -28.82 1.13
CA GLY A 473 -33.60 -29.47 2.27
C GLY A 473 -32.31 -30.24 1.94
N ARG A 474 -31.81 -30.18 0.70
CA ARG A 474 -30.56 -30.86 0.34
C ARG A 474 -29.36 -29.97 0.68
N ILE A 475 -28.48 -30.53 1.51
CA ILE A 475 -27.24 -29.89 1.96
C ILE A 475 -26.05 -30.55 1.24
N ALA A 476 -25.05 -29.77 0.85
CA ALA A 476 -23.80 -30.28 0.31
C ALA A 476 -22.57 -29.74 1.05
N PHE A 477 -21.56 -30.60 1.15
CA PHE A 477 -20.16 -30.22 1.34
C PHE A 477 -19.39 -30.62 0.08
N VAL A 478 -18.59 -29.70 -0.47
CA VAL A 478 -17.74 -29.95 -1.63
C VAL A 478 -16.30 -29.51 -1.40
N GLY A 479 -15.35 -30.29 -1.94
CA GLY A 479 -13.92 -29.97 -1.92
C GLY A 479 -13.07 -31.00 -1.21
N LEU A 480 -11.75 -30.78 -1.15
CA LEU A 480 -10.82 -31.69 -0.48
C LEU A 480 -11.23 -31.88 0.99
N ILE A 481 -11.37 -33.15 1.42
CA ILE A 481 -11.71 -33.49 2.82
C ILE A 481 -10.40 -33.57 3.61
N ARG A 482 -10.22 -32.65 4.53
CA ARG A 482 -9.07 -32.57 5.44
C ARG A 482 -9.57 -32.39 6.88
N ARG A 483 -8.79 -32.82 7.86
CA ARG A 483 -9.21 -32.77 9.27
C ARG A 483 -9.61 -31.37 9.73
N TYR A 484 -8.84 -30.33 9.38
CA TYR A 484 -9.17 -28.95 9.73
C TYR A 484 -10.47 -28.41 9.09
N LYS A 485 -11.01 -29.08 8.08
CA LYS A 485 -12.30 -28.72 7.47
C LYS A 485 -13.52 -29.22 8.23
N ALA A 486 -13.33 -29.99 9.29
CA ALA A 486 -14.35 -30.42 10.25
C ALA A 486 -15.60 -31.07 9.61
N VAL A 487 -15.42 -31.85 8.53
CA VAL A 487 -16.53 -32.52 7.81
C VAL A 487 -17.23 -33.54 8.70
N ASP A 488 -16.52 -34.11 9.68
CA ASP A 488 -17.06 -34.98 10.71
C ASP A 488 -18.12 -34.27 11.57
N GLN A 489 -17.91 -32.98 11.88
CA GLN A 489 -18.90 -32.17 12.61
C GLN A 489 -20.16 -31.96 11.77
N LEU A 490 -20.04 -31.72 10.46
CA LEU A 490 -21.20 -31.63 9.58
C LEU A 490 -22.04 -32.90 9.56
N ILE A 491 -21.39 -34.08 9.46
CA ILE A 491 -22.12 -35.36 9.47
C ILE A 491 -22.82 -35.54 10.81
N LYS A 492 -22.18 -35.23 11.94
CA LYS A 492 -22.78 -35.32 13.27
C LYS A 492 -23.99 -34.39 13.41
N ALA A 493 -23.81 -33.11 13.07
CA ALA A 493 -24.88 -32.10 13.11
C ALA A 493 -26.06 -32.50 12.20
N PHE A 494 -25.82 -33.03 11.02
CA PHE A 494 -26.88 -33.51 10.10
C PHE A 494 -27.66 -34.65 10.72
N ARG A 495 -27.05 -35.59 11.44
CA ARG A 495 -27.74 -36.68 12.12
C ARG A 495 -28.64 -36.20 13.22
N GLU A 496 -28.38 -35.07 13.84
CA GLU A 496 -29.25 -34.43 14.84
C GLU A 496 -30.59 -33.96 14.26
N THR A 497 -30.63 -33.69 12.94
CA THR A 497 -31.86 -33.28 12.22
C THR A 497 -32.82 -34.44 11.88
N ARG A 498 -32.61 -35.66 12.44
CA ARG A 498 -33.36 -36.86 12.05
C ARG A 498 -34.85 -36.74 12.21
N ASP A 499 -35.27 -36.02 13.25
CA ASP A 499 -36.68 -35.81 13.59
C ASP A 499 -37.27 -34.51 13.00
N ASN A 500 -36.46 -33.75 12.28
CA ASN A 500 -36.86 -32.52 11.61
C ASN A 500 -36.85 -32.66 10.09
N PRO A 501 -38.02 -32.48 9.42
CA PRO A 501 -38.12 -32.69 7.96
C PRO A 501 -37.44 -31.62 7.12
N THR A 502 -36.87 -30.57 7.70
CA THR A 502 -36.29 -29.45 6.97
C THR A 502 -35.03 -29.86 6.23
N ALA A 503 -34.10 -30.59 6.86
CA ALA A 503 -32.89 -31.13 6.25
C ALA A 503 -33.12 -32.54 5.73
N THR A 504 -33.34 -32.68 4.42
CA THR A 504 -33.76 -33.96 3.82
C THR A 504 -32.61 -34.87 3.42
N THR A 505 -31.52 -34.33 2.88
CA THR A 505 -30.36 -35.12 2.44
C THR A 505 -29.05 -34.35 2.58
N LEU A 506 -27.96 -35.09 2.89
CA LEU A 506 -26.59 -34.57 2.93
C LEU A 506 -25.74 -35.27 1.85
N VAL A 507 -25.05 -34.48 1.06
CA VAL A 507 -24.03 -34.96 0.11
C VAL A 507 -22.66 -34.46 0.54
N VAL A 508 -21.77 -35.37 0.89
CA VAL A 508 -20.35 -35.07 1.16
C VAL A 508 -19.54 -35.53 -0.05
N ALA A 509 -18.99 -34.56 -0.80
CA ALA A 509 -18.32 -34.84 -2.06
C ALA A 509 -16.92 -34.23 -2.10
N GLY A 510 -15.89 -35.09 -2.24
CA GLY A 510 -14.51 -34.70 -2.32
C GLY A 510 -13.53 -35.79 -1.90
N ARG A 511 -12.26 -35.61 -2.31
CA ARG A 511 -11.20 -36.58 -2.00
C ARG A 511 -10.67 -36.38 -0.58
N PRO A 512 -10.72 -37.39 0.31
CA PRO A 512 -10.05 -37.36 1.61
C PRO A 512 -8.53 -37.32 1.45
N SER A 513 -7.86 -36.66 2.39
CA SER A 513 -6.39 -36.54 2.41
C SER A 513 -5.70 -37.86 2.83
N THR A 514 -6.42 -38.75 3.55
CA THR A 514 -5.94 -40.06 4.01
C THR A 514 -7.05 -41.09 3.95
N ASP A 515 -6.68 -42.37 3.80
CA ASP A 515 -7.64 -43.50 3.84
C ASP A 515 -8.30 -43.61 5.24
N GLN A 516 -7.59 -43.29 6.29
CA GLN A 516 -8.13 -43.25 7.65
C GLN A 516 -9.32 -42.27 7.73
N LEU A 517 -9.15 -41.05 7.16
CA LEU A 517 -10.22 -40.06 7.14
C LEU A 517 -11.42 -40.49 6.31
N ALA A 518 -11.16 -41.21 5.17
CA ALA A 518 -12.23 -41.81 4.39
C ALA A 518 -13.03 -42.85 5.18
N THR A 519 -12.36 -43.69 5.96
CA THR A 519 -13.00 -44.72 6.82
C THR A 519 -13.79 -44.06 7.92
N GLU A 520 -13.25 -42.99 8.57
CA GLU A 520 -13.95 -42.22 9.58
C GLU A 520 -15.26 -41.63 9.06
N MET A 521 -15.24 -41.03 7.86
CA MET A 521 -16.44 -40.46 7.23
C MET A 521 -17.50 -41.57 6.96
N ARG A 522 -17.09 -42.73 6.47
CA ARG A 522 -18.01 -43.86 6.25
C ARG A 522 -18.64 -44.37 7.54
N THR A 523 -17.83 -44.45 8.61
CA THR A 523 -18.33 -44.88 9.94
C THR A 523 -19.33 -43.89 10.50
N LEU A 524 -19.06 -42.59 10.37
CA LEU A 524 -19.97 -41.54 10.85
C LEU A 524 -21.28 -41.48 10.05
N ALA A 525 -21.26 -41.78 8.76
CA ALA A 525 -22.45 -41.80 7.91
C ALA A 525 -23.26 -43.10 8.01
N ALA A 526 -22.69 -44.16 8.56
CA ALA A 526 -23.34 -45.46 8.60
C ALA A 526 -24.66 -45.42 9.38
N GLY A 527 -25.70 -46.06 8.83
CA GLY A 527 -27.04 -46.15 9.44
C GLY A 527 -27.90 -44.88 9.29
N ASP A 528 -27.52 -43.96 8.39
CA ASP A 528 -28.38 -42.85 7.99
C ASP A 528 -28.41 -42.76 6.45
N ASP A 529 -29.45 -43.30 5.82
CA ASP A 529 -29.61 -43.40 4.37
C ASP A 529 -29.77 -42.00 3.68
N ARG A 530 -29.97 -40.94 4.46
CA ARG A 530 -30.03 -39.58 3.96
C ARG A 530 -28.65 -39.02 3.61
N ILE A 531 -27.54 -39.70 4.02
CA ILE A 531 -26.18 -39.25 3.82
C ILE A 531 -25.54 -39.97 2.64
N THR A 532 -25.18 -39.24 1.61
CA THR A 532 -24.44 -39.74 0.45
C THR A 532 -22.98 -39.30 0.51
N LEU A 533 -22.04 -40.24 0.45
CA LEU A 533 -20.60 -39.98 0.43
C LEU A 533 -20.04 -40.23 -0.97
N ASN A 534 -19.45 -39.20 -1.59
CA ASN A 534 -18.68 -39.26 -2.82
C ASN A 534 -17.21 -38.94 -2.57
N LEU A 535 -16.46 -39.92 -2.00
CA LEU A 535 -15.10 -39.72 -1.46
C LEU A 535 -14.02 -39.86 -2.56
N ARG A 536 -14.13 -39.09 -3.64
CA ARG A 536 -13.17 -39.04 -4.75
C ARG A 536 -12.98 -37.60 -5.25
N PHE A 537 -12.04 -37.41 -6.17
CA PHE A 537 -11.93 -36.17 -6.90
C PHE A 537 -13.17 -35.96 -7.79
N LEU A 538 -13.75 -34.76 -7.76
CA LEU A 538 -14.87 -34.38 -8.63
C LEU A 538 -14.34 -33.65 -9.86
N THR A 539 -14.93 -33.93 -11.01
CA THR A 539 -14.82 -33.06 -12.18
C THR A 539 -15.57 -31.75 -11.95
N ASP A 540 -15.28 -30.72 -12.73
CA ASP A 540 -16.01 -29.44 -12.62
C ASP A 540 -17.52 -29.63 -12.90
N GLU A 541 -17.90 -30.49 -13.86
CA GLU A 541 -19.29 -30.82 -14.16
C GLU A 541 -19.99 -31.48 -12.97
N GLU A 542 -19.35 -32.46 -12.32
CA GLU A 542 -19.89 -33.13 -11.14
C GLU A 542 -19.98 -32.17 -9.95
N LEU A 543 -19.02 -31.28 -9.81
CA LEU A 543 -19.02 -30.23 -8.77
C LEU A 543 -20.19 -29.29 -9.01
N VAL A 544 -20.35 -28.74 -10.21
CA VAL A 544 -21.48 -27.86 -10.57
C VAL A 544 -22.80 -28.55 -10.33
N SER A 545 -22.96 -29.79 -10.82
CA SER A 545 -24.17 -30.63 -10.61
C SER A 545 -24.50 -30.86 -9.13
N THR A 546 -23.48 -31.14 -8.30
CA THR A 546 -23.65 -31.35 -6.85
C THR A 546 -24.06 -30.08 -6.13
N VAL A 547 -23.35 -28.97 -6.41
CA VAL A 547 -23.61 -27.67 -5.77
C VAL A 547 -24.95 -27.12 -6.21
N THR A 548 -25.23 -27.05 -7.52
CA THR A 548 -26.51 -26.49 -8.01
C THR A 548 -27.71 -27.35 -7.68
N GLY A 549 -27.55 -28.65 -7.52
CA GLY A 549 -28.60 -29.57 -7.05
C GLY A 549 -28.92 -29.45 -5.54
N SER A 550 -28.11 -28.76 -4.78
CA SER A 550 -28.31 -28.54 -3.33
C SER A 550 -28.92 -27.18 -3.03
N GLU A 551 -29.64 -27.05 -1.93
CA GLU A 551 -30.22 -25.80 -1.47
C GLU A 551 -29.20 -24.99 -0.68
N LEU A 552 -28.33 -25.65 0.12
CA LEU A 552 -27.34 -25.04 0.99
C LEU A 552 -25.99 -25.76 0.86
N VAL A 553 -24.89 -24.99 0.84
CA VAL A 553 -23.53 -25.53 0.94
C VAL A 553 -22.96 -25.21 2.32
N VAL A 554 -22.48 -26.23 3.05
CA VAL A 554 -21.96 -26.07 4.40
C VAL A 554 -20.46 -26.29 4.42
N LEU A 555 -19.72 -25.33 4.98
CA LEU A 555 -18.27 -25.34 5.09
C LEU A 555 -17.86 -25.10 6.55
N PRO A 556 -17.76 -26.17 7.36
CA PRO A 556 -17.70 -26.06 8.82
C PRO A 556 -16.30 -25.82 9.38
N ALA A 557 -15.29 -25.47 8.54
CA ALA A 557 -13.91 -25.24 8.96
C ALA A 557 -13.81 -24.10 9.98
N PRO A 558 -13.38 -24.33 11.24
CA PRO A 558 -13.36 -23.28 12.29
C PRO A 558 -12.48 -22.10 11.94
N GLU A 559 -11.33 -22.34 11.35
CA GLU A 559 -10.34 -21.32 10.95
C GLU A 559 -10.44 -21.02 9.45
N MET A 560 -11.49 -20.31 9.05
CA MET A 560 -11.71 -19.95 7.66
C MET A 560 -11.40 -18.47 7.42
N HIS A 561 -10.30 -18.16 6.74
CA HIS A 561 -9.92 -16.78 6.35
C HIS A 561 -10.17 -16.48 4.89
N ASN A 562 -9.86 -17.42 3.98
CA ASN A 562 -9.98 -17.22 2.53
C ASN A 562 -10.50 -18.52 1.89
N SER A 563 -11.79 -18.59 1.59
CA SER A 563 -12.37 -19.80 1.00
C SER A 563 -12.83 -19.59 -0.43
N GLY A 564 -12.05 -20.07 -1.40
CA GLY A 564 -12.49 -20.16 -2.80
C GLY A 564 -13.75 -21.02 -2.96
N THR A 565 -14.03 -21.95 -2.04
CA THR A 565 -15.25 -22.80 -2.06
C THR A 565 -16.50 -21.98 -1.71
N VAL A 566 -16.40 -20.99 -0.83
CA VAL A 566 -17.51 -20.05 -0.55
C VAL A 566 -17.87 -19.27 -1.82
N LEU A 567 -16.86 -18.65 -2.44
CA LEU A 567 -17.08 -17.86 -3.68
C LEU A 567 -17.56 -18.75 -4.83
N MET A 568 -17.11 -19.99 -4.91
CA MET A 568 -17.59 -20.96 -5.88
C MET A 568 -19.08 -21.24 -5.69
N ALA A 569 -19.53 -21.54 -4.47
CA ALA A 569 -20.95 -21.78 -4.18
C ALA A 569 -21.82 -20.56 -4.50
N LEU A 570 -21.39 -19.35 -4.10
CA LEU A 570 -22.06 -18.10 -4.42
C LEU A 570 -22.10 -17.83 -5.92
N SER A 571 -21.02 -18.13 -6.66
CA SER A 571 -20.98 -18.00 -8.13
C SER A 571 -21.99 -18.92 -8.83
N LEU A 572 -22.24 -20.08 -8.24
CA LEU A 572 -23.24 -21.05 -8.70
C LEU A 572 -24.67 -20.77 -8.15
N GLY A 573 -24.86 -19.61 -7.51
CA GLY A 573 -26.14 -19.19 -6.98
C GLY A 573 -26.65 -20.06 -5.82
N ARG A 574 -25.72 -20.55 -4.96
CA ARG A 574 -26.05 -21.32 -3.74
C ARG A 574 -25.59 -20.63 -2.50
N PRO A 575 -26.53 -20.47 -1.51
CA PRO A 575 -26.19 -19.97 -0.19
C PRO A 575 -25.19 -20.86 0.52
N VAL A 576 -24.44 -20.28 1.45
CA VAL A 576 -23.48 -21.01 2.28
C VAL A 576 -23.78 -20.86 3.75
N LEU A 577 -23.41 -21.88 4.56
CA LEU A 577 -23.31 -21.82 6.01
C LEU A 577 -21.83 -22.00 6.40
N VAL A 578 -21.28 -21.02 7.12
CA VAL A 578 -19.86 -20.91 7.46
C VAL A 578 -19.69 -20.48 8.93
N PRO A 579 -18.52 -20.70 9.57
CA PRO A 579 -18.26 -20.16 10.90
C PRO A 579 -18.38 -18.63 10.96
N ASP A 580 -18.85 -18.12 12.09
CA ASP A 580 -18.92 -16.69 12.33
C ASP A 580 -17.53 -16.13 12.60
N ASN A 581 -17.09 -15.28 11.70
CA ASN A 581 -15.87 -14.50 11.82
C ASN A 581 -16.00 -13.20 10.99
N GLU A 582 -15.09 -12.27 11.19
CA GLU A 582 -15.14 -10.96 10.54
C GLU A 582 -15.15 -11.04 9.01
N VAL A 583 -14.34 -11.94 8.42
CA VAL A 583 -14.28 -12.13 6.96
C VAL A 583 -15.63 -12.57 6.41
N ASN A 584 -16.27 -13.55 7.05
CA ASN A 584 -17.56 -14.08 6.61
C ASN A 584 -18.70 -13.09 6.85
N ARG A 585 -18.68 -12.31 7.94
CA ARG A 585 -19.65 -11.23 8.19
C ARG A 585 -19.59 -10.15 7.13
N ARG A 586 -18.39 -9.65 6.81
CA ARG A 586 -18.18 -8.65 5.73
C ARG A 586 -18.63 -9.19 4.38
N LEU A 587 -18.33 -10.47 4.09
CA LEU A 587 -18.80 -11.09 2.85
C LEU A 587 -20.35 -11.18 2.84
N ALA A 588 -21.00 -11.48 3.96
CA ALA A 588 -22.46 -11.51 4.06
C ALA A 588 -23.08 -10.12 3.75
N GLU A 589 -22.50 -9.05 4.27
CA GLU A 589 -22.91 -7.66 3.98
C GLU A 589 -22.72 -7.31 2.49
N GLU A 590 -21.59 -7.72 1.92
CA GLU A 590 -21.27 -7.48 0.51
C GLU A 590 -22.25 -8.17 -0.43
N VAL A 591 -22.48 -9.47 -0.25
CA VAL A 591 -23.25 -10.28 -1.20
C VAL A 591 -24.76 -10.15 -1.04
N GLY A 592 -25.21 -9.70 0.12
CA GLY A 592 -26.64 -9.50 0.43
C GLY A 592 -27.25 -10.60 1.30
N THR A 593 -28.43 -10.29 1.83
CA THR A 593 -29.12 -11.11 2.83
C THR A 593 -29.37 -12.54 2.35
N GLY A 594 -29.13 -13.52 3.22
CA GLY A 594 -29.44 -14.94 3.04
C GLY A 594 -28.49 -15.73 2.15
N TRP A 595 -27.41 -15.09 1.67
CA TRP A 595 -26.39 -15.76 0.85
C TRP A 595 -25.23 -16.35 1.66
N VAL A 596 -24.82 -15.67 2.73
CA VAL A 596 -23.83 -16.16 3.67
C VAL A 596 -24.47 -16.19 5.05
N ASN A 597 -24.72 -17.39 5.55
CA ASN A 597 -25.25 -17.65 6.88
C ASN A 597 -24.09 -18.06 7.80
N THR A 598 -24.09 -17.62 9.04
CA THR A 598 -22.98 -17.89 9.96
C THR A 598 -23.48 -18.67 11.19
N PHE A 599 -22.58 -19.47 11.78
CA PHE A 599 -22.81 -20.16 13.04
C PHE A 599 -21.66 -19.92 14.00
N THR A 600 -21.94 -19.94 15.32
CA THR A 600 -20.96 -19.79 16.39
C THR A 600 -20.73 -21.11 17.13
N GLY A 601 -19.48 -21.34 17.57
CA GLY A 601 -19.15 -22.57 18.32
C GLY A 601 -19.12 -23.83 17.44
N THR A 602 -19.60 -24.94 17.97
CA THR A 602 -19.69 -26.21 17.25
C THR A 602 -20.95 -26.22 16.37
N LEU A 603 -20.82 -26.71 15.14
CA LEU A 603 -21.97 -26.86 14.25
C LEU A 603 -22.98 -27.88 14.82
N THR A 604 -24.27 -27.52 14.87
CA THR A 604 -25.39 -28.35 15.35
C THR A 604 -26.47 -28.49 14.29
N GLY A 605 -27.43 -29.41 14.50
CA GLY A 605 -28.62 -29.55 13.67
C GLY A 605 -29.45 -28.30 13.56
N GLU A 606 -29.63 -27.56 14.66
CA GLU A 606 -30.35 -26.28 14.69
C GLU A 606 -29.75 -25.23 13.76
N HIS A 607 -28.42 -25.11 13.71
CA HIS A 607 -27.74 -24.22 12.77
C HIS A 607 -28.03 -24.57 11.28
N LEU A 608 -28.18 -25.86 10.97
CA LEU A 608 -28.55 -26.32 9.63
C LEU A 608 -29.98 -25.92 9.27
N ASP A 609 -30.91 -26.11 10.19
CA ASP A 609 -32.32 -25.77 10.02
C ASP A 609 -32.53 -24.26 9.88
N ASP A 610 -31.88 -23.46 10.71
CA ASP A 610 -31.92 -21.99 10.65
C ASP A 610 -31.37 -21.47 9.31
N ALA A 611 -30.26 -22.03 8.86
CA ALA A 611 -29.65 -21.67 7.57
C ALA A 611 -30.54 -22.01 6.39
N LEU A 612 -31.19 -23.19 6.39
CA LEU A 612 -32.19 -23.56 5.38
C LEU A 612 -33.39 -22.61 5.39
N ALA A 613 -33.91 -22.27 6.55
CA ALA A 613 -34.99 -21.28 6.70
C ALA A 613 -34.57 -19.89 6.19
N ALA A 614 -33.33 -19.50 6.40
CA ALA A 614 -32.78 -18.23 5.91
C ALA A 614 -32.66 -18.22 4.37
N CYS A 615 -32.42 -19.39 3.73
CA CYS A 615 -32.36 -19.50 2.27
C CYS A 615 -33.66 -19.03 1.57
N ALA A 616 -34.82 -19.18 2.24
CA ALA A 616 -36.10 -18.73 1.69
C ALA A 616 -36.22 -17.19 1.62
N ARG A 617 -35.44 -16.46 2.43
CA ARG A 617 -35.48 -14.98 2.56
C ARG A 617 -34.34 -14.28 1.81
N ARG A 618 -33.56 -15.04 1.01
CA ARG A 618 -32.41 -14.47 0.28
C ARG A 618 -32.83 -13.49 -0.81
N THR A 619 -31.98 -12.54 -1.11
CA THR A 619 -32.10 -11.68 -2.30
C THR A 619 -32.02 -12.54 -3.57
N PRO A 620 -32.57 -12.10 -4.74
CA PRO A 620 -32.66 -12.94 -5.95
C PRO A 620 -31.32 -13.45 -6.46
N ARG A 621 -30.24 -12.67 -6.30
CA ARG A 621 -28.85 -13.04 -6.70
C ARG A 621 -27.84 -12.48 -5.70
N PRO A 622 -26.70 -13.17 -5.47
CA PRO A 622 -25.63 -12.59 -4.68
C PRO A 622 -24.93 -11.49 -5.48
N ARG A 623 -24.63 -10.37 -4.81
CA ARG A 623 -23.85 -9.29 -5.41
C ARG A 623 -22.37 -9.70 -5.43
N LEU A 624 -21.78 -9.89 -6.61
CA LEU A 624 -20.38 -10.27 -6.80
C LEU A 624 -19.65 -9.33 -7.78
N ASP A 625 -20.26 -8.22 -8.16
CA ASP A 625 -19.75 -7.32 -9.20
C ASP A 625 -18.41 -6.66 -8.80
N ALA A 626 -18.20 -6.41 -7.50
CA ALA A 626 -16.91 -5.95 -6.97
C ALA A 626 -15.78 -6.99 -7.07
N ARG A 627 -16.11 -8.23 -7.45
CA ARG A 627 -15.19 -9.37 -7.59
C ARG A 627 -15.02 -9.84 -9.03
N ASP A 628 -15.35 -8.99 -9.98
CA ASP A 628 -15.14 -9.25 -11.41
C ASP A 628 -13.64 -9.28 -11.75
N TRP A 629 -13.25 -10.19 -12.63
CA TRP A 629 -11.86 -10.38 -13.02
C TRP A 629 -11.22 -9.19 -13.72
N PRO A 630 -11.91 -8.42 -14.59
CA PRO A 630 -11.37 -7.18 -15.16
C PRO A 630 -11.03 -6.16 -14.08
N HIS A 631 -11.86 -6.02 -13.03
CA HIS A 631 -11.59 -5.15 -11.88
C HIS A 631 -10.41 -5.67 -11.06
N ALA A 632 -10.39 -6.97 -10.74
CA ALA A 632 -9.26 -7.59 -10.02
C ALA A 632 -7.93 -7.43 -10.79
N ALA A 633 -7.93 -7.60 -12.12
CA ALA A 633 -6.75 -7.37 -12.95
C ALA A 633 -6.28 -5.91 -12.92
N ALA A 634 -7.21 -4.94 -12.93
CA ALA A 634 -6.86 -3.52 -12.80
C ALA A 634 -6.19 -3.22 -11.46
N LEU A 635 -6.71 -3.76 -10.36
CA LEU A 635 -6.11 -3.64 -9.02
C LEU A 635 -4.73 -4.32 -8.92
N HIS A 636 -4.52 -5.48 -9.57
CA HIS A 636 -3.21 -6.11 -9.65
C HIS A 636 -2.20 -5.24 -10.39
N VAL A 637 -2.58 -4.64 -11.52
CA VAL A 637 -1.68 -3.75 -12.27
C VAL A 637 -1.37 -2.48 -11.47
N ALA A 638 -2.35 -1.92 -10.75
CA ALA A 638 -2.10 -0.83 -9.81
C ALA A 638 -1.10 -1.23 -8.72
N ALA A 639 -1.27 -2.42 -8.11
CA ALA A 639 -0.35 -2.97 -7.11
C ALA A 639 1.07 -3.19 -7.70
N TYR A 640 1.19 -3.66 -8.93
CA TYR A 640 2.50 -3.79 -9.61
C TYR A 640 3.16 -2.43 -9.80
N ARG A 641 2.41 -1.43 -10.24
CA ARG A 641 2.92 -0.06 -10.40
C ARG A 641 3.32 0.55 -9.07
N ASN A 642 2.55 0.33 -8.00
CA ASN A 642 2.87 0.76 -6.66
C ASN A 642 4.16 0.09 -6.14
N ALA A 643 4.32 -1.22 -6.34
CA ALA A 643 5.55 -1.93 -5.99
C ALA A 643 6.78 -1.40 -6.75
N LEU A 644 6.61 -1.00 -8.03
CA LEU A 644 7.68 -0.43 -8.85
C LEU A 644 8.02 1.01 -8.45
N ARG A 645 7.03 1.81 -8.08
CA ARG A 645 7.19 3.19 -7.60
C ARG A 645 7.66 3.22 -6.16
N GLY A 646 7.28 2.19 -5.37
CA GLY A 646 7.41 2.14 -3.94
C GLY A 646 6.47 3.12 -3.25
N ASP A 647 5.37 3.41 -3.90
CA ASP A 647 4.28 4.22 -3.40
C ASP A 647 3.30 3.25 -2.74
N PHE A 648 3.18 3.36 -1.43
CA PHE A 648 2.27 2.51 -0.65
C PHE A 648 1.34 3.45 0.10
N PRO A 649 0.02 3.45 -0.19
CA PRO A 649 -0.93 4.16 0.65
C PRO A 649 -0.78 3.62 2.08
N GLU A 650 -0.49 4.50 3.03
CA GLU A 650 -0.63 4.16 4.43
C GLU A 650 -2.11 3.86 4.65
N ASP A 651 -2.44 2.64 5.10
CA ASP A 651 -3.79 2.31 5.57
C ASP A 651 -4.08 3.23 6.77
N SER A 652 -4.87 4.26 6.54
CA SER A 652 -5.55 4.98 7.59
C SER A 652 -6.56 4.02 8.22
N ASP A 653 -6.31 3.70 9.49
CA ASP A 653 -7.16 2.98 10.42
C ASP A 653 -6.89 1.48 10.60
N GLN A 654 -6.04 1.21 11.60
CA GLN A 654 -6.38 0.37 12.73
C GLN A 654 -5.21 0.37 13.72
N THR A 655 -5.32 1.17 14.76
CA THR A 655 -4.64 0.94 16.04
C THR A 655 -5.01 -0.45 16.55
N VAL A 656 -4.22 -1.45 16.18
CA VAL A 656 -4.19 -2.70 16.94
C VAL A 656 -3.34 -2.43 18.17
N THR A 657 -4.01 -2.16 19.28
CA THR A 657 -3.43 -2.28 20.61
C THR A 657 -2.68 -3.61 20.67
N SER A 658 -1.38 -3.53 20.84
CA SER A 658 -0.52 -4.66 21.14
C SER A 658 -1.04 -5.35 22.39
N VAL A 659 -1.66 -6.52 22.23
CA VAL A 659 -1.84 -7.48 23.32
C VAL A 659 -0.46 -8.07 23.58
N PRO A 660 0.10 -7.93 24.79
CA PRO A 660 1.36 -8.61 25.14
C PRO A 660 1.06 -10.11 25.17
N VAL A 661 1.76 -10.87 24.36
CA VAL A 661 1.81 -12.33 24.46
C VAL A 661 2.52 -12.65 25.77
N GLY A 662 1.72 -12.93 26.79
CA GLY A 662 2.19 -13.55 28.02
C GLY A 662 2.70 -14.95 27.69
N VAL A 663 4.00 -15.15 27.82
CA VAL A 663 4.59 -16.47 27.84
C VAL A 663 4.34 -17.03 29.25
N ASP A 664 3.26 -17.75 29.40
CA ASP A 664 3.06 -18.62 30.58
C ASP A 664 4.08 -19.77 30.47
N LYS A 665 5.09 -19.71 31.32
CA LYS A 665 5.94 -20.85 31.63
C LYS A 665 5.13 -21.77 32.52
N GLU A 666 4.79 -22.95 32.03
CA GLU A 666 4.39 -24.07 32.89
C GLU A 666 5.51 -24.38 33.91
N PRO A 667 5.17 -24.62 35.16
CA PRO A 667 6.14 -25.07 36.17
C PRO A 667 6.45 -26.57 35.99
N ASP A 668 7.70 -26.88 35.79
CA ASP A 668 8.25 -28.23 35.84
C ASP A 668 7.92 -28.90 37.17
N ALA A 669 7.12 -29.97 37.14
CA ALA A 669 6.96 -30.92 38.21
C ALA A 669 8.09 -31.94 38.08
N HIS A 670 9.01 -31.94 39.06
CA HIS A 670 9.68 -33.08 39.65
C HIS A 670 10.99 -32.65 40.31
N THR A 671 11.00 -32.45 41.59
CA THR A 671 12.08 -32.86 42.49
C THR A 671 11.56 -32.97 43.95
N VAL A 672 11.08 -34.14 44.30
CA VAL A 672 10.94 -34.57 45.67
C VAL A 672 12.34 -34.83 46.23
N LYS A 673 12.84 -33.96 47.11
CA LYS A 673 13.98 -34.28 47.99
C LYS A 673 13.44 -34.78 49.36
N ARG A 674 13.68 -36.05 49.61
CA ARG A 674 13.65 -36.66 50.96
C ARG A 674 14.64 -35.95 51.87
N THR A 675 14.20 -35.44 52.98
CA THR A 675 14.99 -35.15 54.16
C THR A 675 14.84 -36.31 55.11
N GLU A 676 15.90 -37.10 55.28
CA GLU A 676 16.12 -37.92 56.50
C GLU A 676 17.23 -37.29 57.30
N GLY A 677 17.02 -37.28 58.60
CA GLY A 677 17.67 -36.56 59.63
C GLY A 677 19.13 -37.01 59.97
N ARG A 678 19.84 -36.08 60.48
CA ARG A 678 20.48 -36.04 61.79
C ARG A 678 20.98 -34.63 62.04
#